data_81c0ec6067a894d42be6edba4b326a5d
#
_entry.id   81c0ec6067a894d42be6edba4b326a5d
#
_cell.length_a   1.000
_cell.length_b   1.000
_cell.length_c   1.000
_cell.angle_alpha   90.00
_cell.angle_beta   90.00
_cell.angle_gamma   90.00
#
_symmetry.space_group_name_H-M   'P 1'
#
loop_
_entity.id
_entity.type
_entity.pdbx_description
1 polymer ?
#
loop_
_entity_poly.entity_id
_entity_poly.type
_entity_poly.pdbx_seq_one_letter_code
_entity_poly.pdbx_strand_id
1 'polypeptide(L)'
;MSFPQGPGNGNNPNPNNNRNNGNPFTNPFNRGNNGNNGKGNKENRPIWQSPWLWGAVLVVMVVLMFQMFAGGGTKTIDTKDGFALINQGKATYAEITDNKQVVRLELKNDYTKKNADTGKVTNYGKNVQFYYTFAQGAQVAKAVENGDLEKGWTSNIEQTSVMSYLITSILPFVIILALFWWLMSRMGGAGGMLGMGGKKNSGKLLEGQTPTTKFADVAGEDEAVAEVEEIKDFLKDPSKYKALGARIPRGVLLYGPPGTGKTLLARAIAGEAGVPFYSMAGSDFVEMFVGLGASRVRDLFDEAKKNAPAIIFIDEIDAVGRKRGSGMGGGHDEREQTLNQLLVEMDGFDNDTNLIIIAATNRPDVLDPALLRPGRFDRQVGVAAPDLEGREAILRVHAKGKPFVPDVDLHMVAVRTPGFTGADLANVLNEAALLCARAGAQLIDNRAIDEAIDRVQAGPKRKSKGMALEELRNTAYHEGGHALVAAALNNTDPVTKVTILPRGRALGYTAVMPTSDRYSQSRNQLLDQMAYAMGGRTAEEIVFHDPTTGASNDIEKATNIARTMVIEYGFSDKLGAIKWGSDDDQTTVMDGLQPRKYSDRTAEVIDDEVLKLVETAHTEAWTIINDNREILDELVRQLLVKETLNEKELAAIFAPIKKAPVRPVWLSNDRRPDSDKPPVEIPESLKRSVGMKSEE
;
A
#
# COMPACT_ATOMS: atom_id res chain seq x y z
N MET A 1 -0.59 -0.01 55.34
CA MET A 1 -0.40 -1.16 56.21
C MET A 1 0.14 -2.28 55.35
N SER A 2 1.45 -2.41 55.34
CA SER A 2 2.28 -3.47 55.93
C SER A 2 2.31 -4.77 55.13
N PHE A 3 3.43 -4.98 54.48
CA PHE A 3 3.94 -6.31 54.04
C PHE A 3 4.16 -7.24 55.23
N PRO A 4 4.30 -8.58 55.05
CA PRO A 4 5.53 -9.18 55.48
C PRO A 4 6.20 -10.15 54.47
N GLN A 5 7.52 -10.20 54.67
CA GLN A 5 8.55 -11.06 54.07
C GLN A 5 8.59 -12.48 54.65
N GLY A 6 9.30 -13.37 53.95
CA GLY A 6 9.74 -14.71 53.99
C GLY A 6 10.08 -15.40 55.33
N PRO A 7 10.67 -16.58 55.39
CA PRO A 7 12.03 -17.00 54.98
C PRO A 7 12.08 -18.42 54.36
N GLY A 8 13.05 -18.98 53.70
CA GLY A 8 14.48 -19.10 53.88
C GLY A 8 14.95 -20.55 54.02
N ASN A 9 15.92 -20.95 53.17
CA ASN A 9 16.95 -21.98 53.37
C ASN A 9 16.71 -23.48 53.07
N GLY A 10 17.62 -24.04 52.27
CA GLY A 10 18.09 -25.40 52.46
C GLY A 10 18.66 -26.15 51.24
N ASN A 11 19.95 -25.99 50.98
CA ASN A 11 20.94 -27.00 50.53
C ASN A 11 20.82 -27.80 49.23
N ASN A 12 21.85 -27.61 48.41
CA ASN A 12 22.57 -28.36 47.36
C ASN A 12 22.79 -29.88 47.68
N PRO A 13 23.07 -30.81 46.71
CA PRO A 13 24.20 -30.71 45.77
C PRO A 13 23.96 -31.20 44.30
N ASN A 14 24.83 -30.69 43.43
CA ASN A 14 25.20 -31.05 42.06
C ASN A 14 25.50 -32.57 41.86
N PRO A 15 25.40 -33.22 40.64
CA PRO A 15 26.37 -32.94 39.59
C PRO A 15 25.90 -33.04 38.09
N ASN A 16 26.64 -32.31 37.24
CA ASN A 16 26.93 -32.56 35.81
C ASN A 16 25.78 -32.72 34.79
N ASN A 17 25.62 -31.73 33.92
CA ASN A 17 25.93 -31.94 32.49
C ASN A 17 26.03 -30.64 31.70
N ASN A 18 27.12 -30.55 31.01
CA ASN A 18 27.58 -29.68 29.97
C ASN A 18 26.54 -29.33 28.91
N ARG A 19 26.21 -28.05 28.70
CA ARG A 19 25.76 -27.51 27.39
C ARG A 19 26.19 -26.05 27.24
N ASN A 20 27.17 -25.88 26.38
CA ASN A 20 27.69 -24.63 25.84
C ASN A 20 26.60 -23.66 25.38
N ASN A 21 26.58 -22.49 25.99
CA ASN A 21 26.01 -21.28 25.37
C ASN A 21 27.15 -20.54 24.66
N GLY A 22 27.18 -20.60 23.34
CA GLY A 22 28.12 -19.90 22.47
C GLY A 22 27.66 -18.48 22.21
N ASN A 23 28.47 -17.54 22.61
CA ASN A 23 28.42 -16.12 22.31
C ASN A 23 28.68 -15.89 20.78
N PRO A 24 27.99 -14.98 20.08
CA PRO A 24 28.13 -14.81 18.61
C PRO A 24 29.20 -13.80 18.18
N PHE A 25 30.31 -13.65 18.88
CA PHE A 25 31.43 -12.83 18.43
C PHE A 25 32.74 -13.57 18.57
N THR A 26 33.13 -14.37 17.57
CA THR A 26 34.50 -14.82 17.37
C THR A 26 34.91 -14.70 15.90
N ASN A 27 36.02 -14.01 15.78
CA ASN A 27 36.90 -13.71 14.67
C ASN A 27 37.14 -14.88 13.68
N PRO A 28 37.10 -14.69 12.34
CA PRO A 28 37.31 -15.73 11.34
C PRO A 28 38.79 -15.86 10.87
N PHE A 29 39.74 -15.76 11.73
CA PHE A 29 41.17 -16.02 11.36
C PHE A 29 41.79 -17.10 12.26
N ASN A 30 41.44 -18.34 12.02
CA ASN A 30 42.36 -19.46 12.23
C ASN A 30 41.81 -20.75 11.59
N ARG A 31 42.38 -21.18 10.50
CA ARG A 31 42.26 -22.55 10.01
C ARG A 31 43.63 -23.02 9.58
N GLY A 32 44.16 -23.87 10.44
CA GLY A 32 45.39 -24.60 10.24
C GLY A 32 45.35 -25.56 9.05
N ASN A 33 46.50 -25.66 8.53
CA ASN A 33 47.15 -26.51 7.61
C ASN A 33 46.77 -28.00 7.67
N ASN A 34 46.45 -28.61 6.54
CA ASN A 34 46.82 -30.00 6.30
C ASN A 34 47.13 -30.19 4.80
N GLY A 35 48.32 -30.72 4.54
CA GLY A 35 48.97 -30.77 3.29
C GLY A 35 48.43 -31.77 2.29
N ASN A 36 48.67 -31.48 1.02
CA ASN A 36 49.08 -32.49 0.06
C ASN A 36 49.93 -31.90 -1.05
N ASN A 37 50.96 -32.61 -1.42
CA ASN A 37 52.01 -32.29 -2.40
C ASN A 37 51.47 -32.15 -3.82
N GLY A 38 51.77 -31.05 -4.48
CA GLY A 38 51.66 -30.88 -5.93
C GLY A 38 52.67 -29.85 -6.41
N LYS A 39 53.74 -30.31 -7.05
CA LYS A 39 54.72 -29.47 -7.73
C LYS A 39 54.05 -28.67 -8.83
N GLY A 40 54.07 -27.36 -8.75
CA GLY A 40 53.59 -26.43 -9.79
C GLY A 40 54.45 -25.17 -9.83
N ASN A 41 55.01 -24.89 -10.97
CA ASN A 41 55.84 -23.80 -11.43
C ASN A 41 55.69 -22.46 -10.68
N LYS A 42 56.87 -21.89 -10.29
CA LYS A 42 57.00 -20.48 -9.92
C LYS A 42 56.92 -19.64 -11.19
N GLU A 43 55.74 -19.18 -11.56
CA GLU A 43 55.57 -18.04 -12.45
C GLU A 43 55.96 -16.75 -11.73
N ASN A 44 56.93 -16.03 -12.33
CA ASN A 44 57.36 -14.70 -11.90
C ASN A 44 56.17 -13.74 -11.94
N ARG A 45 55.60 -13.45 -10.80
CA ARG A 45 54.58 -12.38 -10.68
C ARG A 45 55.29 -11.03 -10.85
N PRO A 46 54.86 -10.16 -11.75
CA PRO A 46 55.43 -8.84 -11.94
C PRO A 46 55.36 -8.04 -10.64
N ILE A 47 56.44 -7.31 -10.34
CA ILE A 47 56.67 -6.53 -9.10
C ILE A 47 55.51 -5.57 -8.77
N TRP A 48 54.78 -5.13 -9.80
CA TRP A 48 53.60 -4.27 -9.68
C TRP A 48 52.40 -4.88 -8.94
N GLN A 49 52.38 -6.17 -8.70
CA GLN A 49 51.33 -6.88 -7.96
C GLN A 49 51.65 -7.07 -6.47
N SER A 50 52.75 -6.55 -5.97
CA SER A 50 53.19 -6.67 -4.59
C SER A 50 52.38 -5.67 -3.70
N PRO A 51 51.67 -6.15 -2.67
CA PRO A 51 50.93 -5.27 -1.73
C PRO A 51 51.86 -4.29 -0.99
N TRP A 52 53.13 -4.65 -0.81
CA TRP A 52 54.13 -3.83 -0.15
C TRP A 52 54.54 -2.61 -0.97
N LEU A 53 54.54 -2.71 -2.28
CA LEU A 53 54.87 -1.60 -3.17
C LEU A 53 53.80 -0.48 -3.09
N TRP A 54 52.57 -0.87 -3.05
CA TRP A 54 51.46 0.08 -2.92
C TRP A 54 51.35 0.66 -1.51
N GLY A 55 51.68 -0.12 -0.45
CA GLY A 55 51.82 0.38 0.90
C GLY A 55 52.94 1.45 1.01
N ALA A 56 54.08 1.22 0.36
CA ALA A 56 55.18 2.18 0.31
C ALA A 56 54.78 3.47 -0.44
N VAL A 57 54.09 3.36 -1.59
CA VAL A 57 53.58 4.52 -2.34
C VAL A 57 52.58 5.32 -1.51
N LEU A 58 51.72 4.68 -0.73
CA LEU A 58 50.74 5.36 0.13
C LEU A 58 51.45 6.10 1.27
N VAL A 59 52.47 5.51 1.89
CA VAL A 59 53.28 6.15 2.92
C VAL A 59 54.03 7.35 2.37
N VAL A 60 54.64 7.25 1.19
CA VAL A 60 55.32 8.37 0.53
C VAL A 60 54.31 9.50 0.20
N MET A 61 53.11 9.14 -0.22
CA MET A 61 52.07 10.12 -0.53
C MET A 61 51.57 10.85 0.73
N VAL A 62 51.36 10.14 1.83
CA VAL A 62 51.00 10.74 3.11
C VAL A 62 52.09 11.67 3.64
N VAL A 63 53.38 11.28 3.47
CA VAL A 63 54.51 12.12 3.87
C VAL A 63 54.60 13.37 2.99
N LEU A 64 54.41 13.26 1.67
CA LEU A 64 54.38 14.41 0.77
C LEU A 64 53.21 15.34 1.04
N MET A 65 52.05 14.77 1.34
CA MET A 65 50.85 15.54 1.73
C MET A 65 51.07 16.25 3.07
N PHE A 66 51.72 15.60 4.05
CA PHE A 66 52.07 16.20 5.32
C PHE A 66 53.13 17.34 5.16
N GLN A 67 54.09 17.17 4.27
CA GLN A 67 55.05 18.26 3.94
C GLN A 67 54.41 19.44 3.24
N MET A 68 53.40 19.24 2.40
CA MET A 68 52.63 20.35 1.78
C MET A 68 51.79 21.14 2.82
N PHE A 69 51.33 20.49 3.89
CA PHE A 69 50.58 21.18 4.99
C PHE A 69 51.47 21.64 6.13
N ALA A 70 52.72 21.20 6.25
CA ALA A 70 53.67 21.55 7.29
C ALA A 70 54.54 22.78 6.94
N GLY A 71 54.30 23.47 5.82
CA GLY A 71 54.92 24.73 5.50
C GLY A 71 54.56 25.79 6.56
N GLY A 72 55.61 26.29 7.30
CA GLY A 72 55.46 27.26 8.39
C GLY A 72 54.73 28.50 7.94
N GLY A 73 53.45 28.58 8.26
CA GLY A 73 52.59 29.66 7.84
C GLY A 73 52.93 30.95 8.59
N THR A 74 53.20 32.00 7.85
CA THR A 74 53.22 33.38 8.39
C THR A 74 51.87 33.67 9.04
N LYS A 75 51.89 34.11 10.29
CA LYS A 75 50.64 34.39 11.03
C LYS A 75 50.07 35.71 10.58
N THR A 76 48.76 35.76 10.39
CA THR A 76 48.04 36.96 9.96
C THR A 76 47.74 37.87 11.16
N ILE A 77 48.04 39.17 11.01
CA ILE A 77 47.71 40.20 11.96
C ILE A 77 46.73 41.19 11.36
N ASP A 78 46.13 42.04 12.19
CA ASP A 78 45.22 43.08 11.73
C ASP A 78 45.94 44.12 10.86
N THR A 79 45.26 44.62 9.84
CA THR A 79 45.81 45.69 8.92
C THR A 79 46.33 46.89 9.67
N LYS A 80 45.61 47.35 10.72
CA LYS A 80 45.99 48.44 11.56
C LYS A 80 47.31 48.21 12.28
N ASP A 81 47.52 47.01 12.78
CA ASP A 81 48.74 46.65 13.49
C ASP A 81 49.92 46.51 12.50
N GLY A 82 49.65 46.00 11.29
CA GLY A 82 50.65 45.97 10.20
C GLY A 82 51.18 47.32 9.86
N PHE A 83 50.31 48.32 9.66
CA PHE A 83 50.71 49.71 9.44
C PHE A 83 51.48 50.29 10.64
N ALA A 84 51.06 50.01 11.86
CA ALA A 84 51.72 50.47 13.06
C ALA A 84 53.16 49.94 13.16
N LEU A 85 53.39 48.67 12.82
CA LEU A 85 54.70 48.02 12.83
C LEU A 85 55.66 48.62 11.80
N ILE A 86 55.17 48.95 10.63
CA ILE A 86 55.96 49.63 9.57
C ILE A 86 56.33 51.04 10.03
N ASN A 87 55.33 51.88 10.44
CA ASN A 87 55.54 53.21 10.83
C ASN A 87 56.40 53.40 12.10
N GLN A 88 56.44 52.38 12.98
CA GLN A 88 57.26 52.39 14.20
C GLN A 88 58.69 51.88 13.97
N GLY A 89 59.08 51.58 12.73
CA GLY A 89 60.41 51.03 12.38
C GLY A 89 60.69 49.64 13.00
N LYS A 90 59.67 48.91 13.34
CA LYS A 90 59.77 47.54 13.90
C LYS A 90 59.91 46.44 12.85
N ALA A 91 59.61 46.74 11.59
CA ALA A 91 59.79 45.83 10.47
C ALA A 91 61.22 46.04 9.91
N THR A 92 61.86 44.91 9.56
CA THR A 92 63.19 44.89 8.90
C THR A 92 63.05 44.78 7.39
N TYR A 93 62.02 44.08 6.93
CA TYR A 93 61.74 43.83 5.53
C TYR A 93 60.24 43.77 5.26
N ALA A 94 59.80 44.22 4.09
CA ALA A 94 58.43 44.15 3.64
C ALA A 94 58.34 43.59 2.20
N GLU A 95 57.46 42.60 1.99
CA GLU A 95 57.15 42.08 0.67
C GLU A 95 55.68 42.34 0.36
N ILE A 96 55.39 43.07 -0.68
CA ILE A 96 54.05 43.35 -1.17
C ILE A 96 53.73 42.36 -2.29
N THR A 97 52.66 41.58 -2.13
CA THR A 97 52.11 40.70 -3.17
C THR A 97 50.80 41.31 -3.66
N ASP A 98 50.87 42.06 -4.75
CA ASP A 98 49.76 42.92 -5.17
C ASP A 98 48.52 42.17 -5.63
N ASN A 99 48.70 41.06 -6.38
CA ASN A 99 47.60 40.25 -6.85
C ASN A 99 46.86 39.46 -5.75
N LYS A 100 47.49 39.30 -4.58
CA LYS A 100 46.86 38.69 -3.37
C LYS A 100 46.47 39.70 -2.31
N GLN A 101 46.81 40.97 -2.54
CA GLN A 101 46.56 42.08 -1.58
C GLN A 101 47.12 41.78 -0.18
N VAL A 102 48.34 41.23 -0.12
CA VAL A 102 49.02 40.82 1.11
C VAL A 102 50.36 41.53 1.23
N VAL A 103 50.66 42.00 2.43
CA VAL A 103 51.99 42.49 2.82
C VAL A 103 52.53 41.52 3.85
N ARG A 104 53.70 40.95 3.59
CA ARG A 104 54.48 40.16 4.52
C ARG A 104 55.57 40.99 5.12
N LEU A 105 55.69 40.96 6.44
CA LEU A 105 56.67 41.71 7.20
C LEU A 105 57.59 40.73 7.94
N GLU A 106 58.90 41.02 7.88
CA GLU A 106 59.88 40.46 8.80
C GLU A 106 60.18 41.49 9.89
N LEU A 107 60.05 41.13 11.16
CA LEU A 107 60.15 42.01 12.30
C LEU A 107 61.51 41.83 13.03
N LYS A 108 62.01 42.92 13.69
CA LYS A 108 63.24 42.86 14.53
C LYS A 108 63.07 41.92 15.70
N ASN A 109 61.88 41.93 16.33
CA ASN A 109 61.52 41.09 17.47
C ASN A 109 60.15 40.44 17.25
N ASP A 110 59.89 39.38 18.03
CA ASP A 110 58.58 38.71 17.99
C ASP A 110 57.46 39.69 18.34
N TYR A 111 56.41 39.70 17.49
CA TYR A 111 55.21 40.48 17.74
C TYR A 111 54.25 39.74 18.66
N THR A 112 53.93 40.36 19.79
CA THR A 112 52.96 39.80 20.77
C THR A 112 51.78 40.79 20.92
N LYS A 113 50.57 40.29 20.88
CA LYS A 113 49.35 41.08 21.10
C LYS A 113 48.54 40.47 22.22
N LYS A 114 48.15 41.32 23.21
CA LYS A 114 47.24 40.94 24.28
C LYS A 114 45.82 41.18 23.82
N ASN A 115 45.00 40.17 23.85
CA ASN A 115 43.58 40.32 23.52
C ASN A 115 42.90 41.12 24.64
N ALA A 116 42.13 42.17 24.29
CA ALA A 116 41.50 43.06 25.25
C ALA A 116 40.40 42.37 26.05
N ASP A 117 39.67 41.44 25.46
CA ASP A 117 38.50 40.79 26.08
C ASP A 117 38.88 39.60 26.95
N THR A 118 39.94 38.85 26.57
CA THR A 118 40.28 37.55 27.22
C THR A 118 41.56 37.66 28.03
N GLY A 119 42.32 38.71 27.92
CA GLY A 119 43.61 38.89 28.60
C GLY A 119 44.76 37.98 28.10
N LYS A 120 44.49 37.09 27.12
CA LYS A 120 45.45 36.12 26.57
C LYS A 120 46.47 36.79 25.68
N VAL A 121 47.75 36.54 25.92
CA VAL A 121 48.84 37.01 25.07
C VAL A 121 49.12 36.01 23.96
N THR A 122 49.02 36.45 22.69
CA THR A 122 49.33 35.61 21.54
C THR A 122 50.63 36.08 20.90
N ASN A 123 51.59 35.17 20.75
CA ASN A 123 52.84 35.44 20.05
C ASN A 123 52.69 35.09 18.58
N TYR A 124 52.88 36.09 17.71
CA TYR A 124 52.78 35.95 16.23
C TYR A 124 54.14 35.63 15.58
N GLY A 125 55.26 35.74 16.34
CA GLY A 125 56.61 35.51 15.84
C GLY A 125 57.15 36.72 15.07
N LYS A 126 58.27 36.50 14.36
CA LYS A 126 58.95 37.54 13.56
C LYS A 126 58.40 37.73 12.18
N ASN A 127 57.78 36.67 11.58
CA ASN A 127 57.21 36.72 10.25
C ASN A 127 55.70 36.81 10.35
N VAL A 128 55.15 38.00 10.01
CA VAL A 128 53.73 38.28 10.04
C VAL A 128 53.25 38.76 8.70
N GLN A 129 51.94 38.59 8.44
CA GLN A 129 51.32 39.14 7.23
C GLN A 129 50.03 39.83 7.56
N PHE A 130 49.64 40.79 6.74
CA PHE A 130 48.32 41.40 6.81
C PHE A 130 47.76 41.65 5.42
N TYR A 131 46.45 41.72 5.34
CA TYR A 131 45.72 41.94 4.09
C TYR A 131 45.34 43.43 3.99
N TYR A 132 45.29 43.95 2.76
CA TYR A 132 44.81 45.30 2.49
C TYR A 132 43.79 45.27 1.36
N THR A 133 42.89 46.25 1.32
CA THR A 133 41.94 46.42 0.21
C THR A 133 42.56 47.19 -0.93
N PHE A 134 42.02 47.03 -2.14
CA PHE A 134 42.50 47.78 -3.31
C PHE A 134 42.57 49.31 -3.07
N ALA A 135 41.57 49.87 -2.35
CA ALA A 135 41.55 51.27 -1.98
C ALA A 135 42.71 51.68 -1.03
N GLN A 136 43.30 50.77 -0.31
CA GLN A 136 44.43 51.00 0.61
C GLN A 136 45.78 50.74 -0.04
N GLY A 137 45.85 50.28 -1.29
CA GLY A 137 47.09 49.96 -1.97
C GLY A 137 48.08 51.11 -2.03
N ALA A 138 47.63 52.33 -2.37
CA ALA A 138 48.45 53.57 -2.36
C ALA A 138 48.96 53.91 -0.97
N GLN A 139 48.17 53.63 0.09
CA GLN A 139 48.59 53.94 1.49
C GLN A 139 49.62 52.86 1.95
N VAL A 140 49.49 51.64 1.55
CA VAL A 140 50.46 50.57 1.83
C VAL A 140 51.78 50.86 1.17
N ALA A 141 51.77 51.20 -0.14
CA ALA A 141 52.99 51.53 -0.89
C ALA A 141 53.72 52.70 -0.22
N LYS A 142 52.99 53.80 0.14
CA LYS A 142 53.53 54.94 0.79
C LYS A 142 54.03 54.63 2.20
N ALA A 143 53.39 53.82 2.96
CA ALA A 143 53.82 53.41 4.31
C ALA A 143 55.10 52.58 4.26
N VAL A 144 55.21 51.69 3.27
CA VAL A 144 56.38 50.77 3.10
C VAL A 144 57.57 51.61 2.52
N GLU A 145 57.32 52.56 1.61
CA GLU A 145 58.33 53.45 1.03
C GLU A 145 58.94 54.40 2.07
N ASN A 146 58.11 54.99 2.97
CA ASN A 146 58.50 55.88 4.02
C ASN A 146 58.93 55.15 5.31
N GLY A 147 58.75 53.81 5.39
CA GLY A 147 59.13 53.04 6.57
C GLY A 147 60.66 52.85 6.68
N ASP A 148 61.19 52.89 7.90
CA ASP A 148 62.61 52.64 8.21
C ASP A 148 62.87 51.12 8.19
N LEU A 149 63.00 50.50 6.97
CA LEU A 149 63.18 49.10 6.70
C LEU A 149 64.65 48.77 6.45
N GLU A 150 65.35 48.19 7.42
CA GLU A 150 66.80 47.91 7.34
C GLU A 150 67.20 47.07 6.14
N LYS A 151 66.30 46.15 5.72
CA LYS A 151 66.54 45.25 4.57
C LYS A 151 65.80 45.68 3.30
N GLY A 152 65.12 46.85 3.37
CA GLY A 152 64.33 47.38 2.25
C GLY A 152 62.98 46.64 2.05
N TRP A 153 62.43 46.84 0.86
CA TRP A 153 61.16 46.21 0.48
C TRP A 153 61.18 45.75 -0.99
N THR A 154 60.23 44.82 -1.32
CA THR A 154 60.02 44.37 -2.67
C THR A 154 58.52 44.26 -2.98
N SER A 155 58.18 44.47 -4.26
CA SER A 155 56.85 44.16 -4.77
C SER A 155 56.91 43.01 -5.76
N ASN A 156 56.11 42.05 -5.57
CA ASN A 156 56.11 40.83 -6.39
C ASN A 156 54.69 40.51 -6.86
N ILE A 157 54.58 40.02 -8.12
CA ILE A 157 53.36 39.47 -8.68
C ILE A 157 53.58 37.94 -8.80
N GLU A 158 52.97 37.20 -7.90
CA GLU A 158 53.05 35.74 -7.97
C GLU A 158 52.40 35.23 -9.26
N GLN A 159 53.17 34.78 -10.22
CA GLN A 159 52.68 34.08 -11.40
C GLN A 159 52.45 32.64 -11.03
N THR A 160 51.17 32.21 -11.00
CA THR A 160 50.83 30.79 -10.85
C THR A 160 51.29 30.01 -12.09
N SER A 161 52.32 29.20 -11.95
CA SER A 161 52.77 28.30 -13.01
C SER A 161 51.64 27.33 -13.38
N VAL A 162 51.37 27.17 -14.67
CA VAL A 162 50.42 26.17 -15.21
C VAL A 162 50.71 24.77 -14.64
N MET A 163 51.98 24.50 -14.36
CA MET A 163 52.40 23.23 -13.74
C MET A 163 51.94 23.10 -12.29
N SER A 164 51.93 24.16 -11.52
CA SER A 164 51.40 24.09 -10.12
C SER A 164 49.89 23.91 -10.10
N TYR A 165 49.17 24.49 -11.05
CA TYR A 165 47.72 24.27 -11.21
C TYR A 165 47.40 22.84 -11.62
N LEU A 166 48.16 22.23 -12.57
CA LEU A 166 47.98 20.84 -12.94
C LEU A 166 48.25 19.89 -11.77
N ILE A 167 49.29 20.15 -10.98
CA ILE A 167 49.63 19.30 -9.84
C ILE A 167 48.62 19.42 -8.72
N THR A 168 48.16 20.60 -8.41
CA THR A 168 47.21 20.80 -7.28
C THR A 168 45.77 20.46 -7.62
N SER A 169 45.33 20.61 -8.87
CA SER A 169 43.94 20.40 -9.27
C SER A 169 43.67 19.07 -9.95
N ILE A 170 44.60 18.58 -10.81
CA ILE A 170 44.35 17.38 -11.62
C ILE A 170 44.92 16.12 -10.95
N LEU A 171 46.10 16.21 -10.31
CA LEU A 171 46.74 15.06 -9.69
C LEU A 171 45.88 14.33 -8.63
N PRO A 172 45.15 15.04 -7.73
CA PRO A 172 44.25 14.38 -6.78
C PRO A 172 43.15 13.57 -7.48
N PHE A 173 42.57 14.09 -8.57
CA PHE A 173 41.55 13.38 -9.35
C PHE A 173 42.09 12.12 -10.02
N VAL A 174 43.31 12.20 -10.58
CA VAL A 174 43.99 11.02 -11.20
C VAL A 174 44.27 9.96 -10.13
N ILE A 175 44.67 10.38 -8.94
CA ILE A 175 44.94 9.47 -7.81
C ILE A 175 43.65 8.80 -7.34
N ILE A 176 42.55 9.57 -7.19
CA ILE A 176 41.23 9.04 -6.81
C ILE A 176 40.74 8.04 -7.85
N LEU A 177 40.88 8.36 -9.16
CA LEU A 177 40.50 7.45 -10.23
C LEU A 177 41.35 6.17 -10.25
N ALA A 178 42.67 6.28 -10.02
CA ALA A 178 43.55 5.16 -9.94
C ALA A 178 43.24 4.27 -8.71
N LEU A 179 42.94 4.89 -7.58
CA LEU A 179 42.55 4.19 -6.34
C LEU A 179 41.18 3.52 -6.49
N PHE A 180 40.24 4.19 -7.16
CA PHE A 180 38.93 3.64 -7.51
C PHE A 180 39.08 2.45 -8.47
N TRP A 181 39.91 2.59 -9.52
CA TRP A 181 40.19 1.51 -10.46
C TRP A 181 40.90 0.32 -9.79
N TRP A 182 41.85 0.60 -8.87
CA TRP A 182 42.52 -0.43 -8.07
C TRP A 182 41.56 -1.13 -7.09
N LEU A 183 40.70 -0.38 -6.40
CA LEU A 183 39.66 -0.94 -5.52
C LEU A 183 38.69 -1.82 -6.32
N MET A 184 38.26 -1.35 -7.49
CA MET A 184 37.40 -2.11 -8.40
C MET A 184 38.12 -3.37 -8.94
N SER A 185 39.40 -3.30 -9.24
CA SER A 185 40.15 -4.46 -9.70
C SER A 185 40.42 -5.49 -8.60
N ARG A 186 40.45 -5.07 -7.34
CA ARG A 186 40.64 -5.96 -6.18
C ARG A 186 39.33 -6.52 -5.66
N MET A 187 38.19 -5.84 -5.86
CA MET A 187 36.83 -6.37 -5.70
C MET A 187 36.43 -7.29 -6.86
N GLY A 188 37.35 -7.63 -7.75
CA GLY A 188 37.19 -8.53 -8.90
C GLY A 188 36.91 -10.00 -8.59
N GLY A 189 36.48 -10.30 -7.37
CA GLY A 189 35.67 -11.48 -7.06
C GLY A 189 34.17 -11.23 -7.16
N ALA A 190 33.73 -9.97 -7.31
CA ALA A 190 32.38 -9.53 -7.60
C ALA A 190 32.35 -8.87 -9.00
N GLY A 191 32.78 -9.60 -10.04
CA GLY A 191 32.63 -9.21 -11.43
C GLY A 191 31.16 -9.11 -11.81
N GLY A 192 30.60 -7.91 -11.69
CA GLY A 192 29.17 -7.76 -11.98
C GLY A 192 28.62 -6.36 -12.14
N MET A 193 29.40 -5.28 -12.20
CA MET A 193 28.78 -3.96 -12.29
C MET A 193 29.04 -3.17 -13.59
N LEU A 194 29.81 -3.70 -14.53
CA LEU A 194 30.00 -3.14 -15.89
C LEU A 194 30.21 -4.20 -16.97
N GLY A 195 29.94 -5.47 -16.64
CA GLY A 195 29.87 -6.54 -17.62
C GLY A 195 28.39 -6.82 -17.91
N MET A 196 27.90 -6.40 -19.03
CA MET A 196 26.68 -6.93 -19.65
C MET A 196 26.91 -8.43 -19.98
N GLY A 197 26.80 -9.23 -18.93
CA GLY A 197 26.86 -10.67 -18.97
C GLY A 197 26.17 -11.18 -17.73
N GLY A 198 24.84 -11.00 -17.66
CA GLY A 198 24.02 -11.51 -16.60
C GLY A 198 24.18 -13.02 -16.49
N LYS A 199 24.86 -13.49 -15.46
CA LYS A 199 24.69 -14.86 -15.01
C LYS A 199 23.22 -15.00 -14.56
N LYS A 200 22.44 -15.75 -15.37
CA LYS A 200 21.08 -16.18 -15.07
C LYS A 200 20.94 -16.66 -13.62
N ASN A 201 20.52 -15.75 -12.74
CA ASN A 201 19.87 -16.13 -11.47
C ASN A 201 18.34 -16.20 -11.63
N SER A 202 17.87 -16.28 -12.88
CA SER A 202 16.46 -16.51 -13.23
C SER A 202 16.02 -17.99 -13.08
N GLY A 203 16.89 -18.88 -12.63
CA GLY A 203 16.60 -20.31 -12.58
C GLY A 203 15.70 -20.80 -11.45
N LYS A 204 15.16 -19.94 -10.59
CA LYS A 204 14.31 -20.37 -9.47
C LYS A 204 12.87 -19.83 -9.46
N LEU A 205 12.54 -18.92 -10.37
CA LEU A 205 11.23 -18.27 -10.43
C LEU A 205 10.29 -18.79 -11.52
N LEU A 206 10.76 -19.68 -12.40
CA LEU A 206 10.04 -20.10 -13.62
C LEU A 206 9.95 -21.63 -13.77
N GLU A 207 9.91 -22.37 -12.66
CA GLU A 207 9.55 -23.80 -12.77
C GLU A 207 8.03 -23.92 -12.92
N GLY A 208 7.56 -24.21 -14.13
CA GLY A 208 6.16 -24.54 -14.40
C GLY A 208 5.77 -25.83 -13.64
N GLN A 209 5.06 -25.66 -12.54
CA GLN A 209 4.51 -26.82 -11.80
C GLN A 209 3.08 -27.06 -12.27
N THR A 210 2.73 -28.33 -12.51
CA THR A 210 1.34 -28.68 -12.74
C THR A 210 0.59 -28.67 -11.40
N PRO A 211 -0.43 -27.79 -11.21
CA PRO A 211 -1.17 -27.71 -9.97
C PRO A 211 -1.96 -28.99 -9.70
N THR A 212 -2.13 -29.35 -8.44
CA THR A 212 -3.01 -30.45 -8.01
C THR A 212 -4.47 -29.99 -7.86
N THR A 213 -4.72 -28.69 -7.86
CA THR A 213 -6.05 -28.05 -7.73
C THR A 213 -6.93 -28.46 -8.92
N LYS A 214 -8.18 -28.82 -8.63
CA LYS A 214 -9.19 -29.23 -9.61
C LYS A 214 -10.40 -28.31 -9.57
N PHE A 215 -11.31 -28.39 -10.57
CA PHE A 215 -12.59 -27.68 -10.53
C PHE A 215 -13.44 -28.06 -9.32
N ALA A 216 -13.31 -29.28 -8.82
CA ALA A 216 -13.98 -29.72 -7.60
C ALA A 216 -13.54 -28.98 -6.32
N ASP A 217 -12.40 -28.29 -6.37
CA ASP A 217 -11.90 -27.43 -5.28
C ASP A 217 -12.39 -25.98 -5.41
N VAL A 218 -12.99 -25.62 -6.57
CA VAL A 218 -13.59 -24.31 -6.84
C VAL A 218 -15.09 -24.44 -6.59
N ALA A 219 -15.55 -23.83 -5.50
CA ALA A 219 -16.96 -23.86 -5.12
C ALA A 219 -17.58 -22.47 -5.27
N GLY A 220 -18.86 -22.41 -5.62
CA GLY A 220 -19.63 -21.16 -5.68
C GLY A 220 -19.32 -20.26 -6.88
N GLU A 221 -18.73 -20.83 -7.94
CA GLU A 221 -18.38 -20.15 -9.18
C GLU A 221 -18.73 -21.01 -10.41
N ASP A 222 -19.86 -21.69 -10.35
CA ASP A 222 -20.26 -22.69 -11.37
C ASP A 222 -20.35 -22.07 -12.77
N GLU A 223 -20.82 -20.84 -12.89
CA GLU A 223 -20.92 -20.12 -14.17
C GLU A 223 -19.52 -19.79 -14.72
N ALA A 224 -18.62 -19.28 -13.88
CA ALA A 224 -17.25 -18.99 -14.28
C ALA A 224 -16.49 -20.27 -14.65
N VAL A 225 -16.72 -21.36 -13.94
CA VAL A 225 -16.17 -22.69 -14.26
C VAL A 225 -16.69 -23.17 -15.61
N ALA A 226 -18.01 -23.07 -15.88
CA ALA A 226 -18.60 -23.48 -17.16
C ALA A 226 -18.00 -22.68 -18.34
N GLU A 227 -17.78 -21.37 -18.16
CA GLU A 227 -17.15 -20.53 -19.21
C GLU A 227 -15.70 -20.92 -19.53
N VAL A 228 -14.96 -21.39 -18.53
CA VAL A 228 -13.55 -21.77 -18.74
C VAL A 228 -13.36 -23.26 -19.02
N GLU A 229 -14.42 -24.06 -18.98
CA GLU A 229 -14.34 -25.50 -19.25
C GLU A 229 -13.88 -25.79 -20.69
N GLU A 230 -14.28 -24.98 -21.67
CA GLU A 230 -13.81 -25.05 -23.05
C GLU A 230 -12.28 -24.93 -23.16
N ILE A 231 -11.67 -24.11 -22.29
CA ILE A 231 -10.21 -23.88 -22.26
C ILE A 231 -9.49 -25.16 -21.84
N LYS A 232 -10.00 -25.81 -20.78
CA LYS A 232 -9.51 -27.11 -20.30
C LYS A 232 -9.59 -28.15 -21.41
N ASP A 233 -10.75 -28.26 -22.09
CA ASP A 233 -10.96 -29.22 -23.15
C ASP A 233 -10.03 -29.04 -24.33
N PHE A 234 -9.79 -27.78 -24.71
CA PHE A 234 -8.82 -27.44 -25.76
C PHE A 234 -7.40 -27.84 -25.39
N LEU A 235 -6.96 -27.53 -24.17
CA LEU A 235 -5.62 -27.88 -23.71
C LEU A 235 -5.40 -29.38 -23.65
N LYS A 236 -6.47 -30.18 -23.39
CA LYS A 236 -6.46 -31.65 -23.42
C LYS A 236 -6.45 -32.22 -24.84
N ASP A 237 -7.32 -31.70 -25.72
CA ASP A 237 -7.46 -32.19 -27.10
C ASP A 237 -7.70 -31.03 -28.08
N PRO A 238 -6.61 -30.34 -28.55
CA PRO A 238 -6.70 -29.29 -29.52
C PRO A 238 -7.23 -29.73 -30.89
N SER A 239 -7.11 -31.00 -31.22
CA SER A 239 -7.40 -31.55 -32.57
C SER A 239 -8.89 -31.44 -32.92
N LYS A 240 -9.76 -31.62 -31.96
CA LYS A 240 -11.23 -31.50 -32.09
C LYS A 240 -11.66 -30.12 -32.57
N TYR A 241 -11.04 -29.09 -32.00
CA TYR A 241 -11.37 -27.67 -32.33
C TYR A 241 -10.76 -27.24 -33.66
N LYS A 242 -9.50 -27.64 -33.91
CA LYS A 242 -8.80 -27.37 -35.18
C LYS A 242 -9.55 -28.04 -36.36
N ALA A 243 -10.11 -29.23 -36.22
CA ALA A 243 -10.86 -29.91 -37.27
C ALA A 243 -12.12 -29.14 -37.72
N LEU A 244 -12.73 -28.37 -36.81
CA LEU A 244 -13.91 -27.53 -37.10
C LEU A 244 -13.52 -26.10 -37.51
N GLY A 245 -12.23 -25.78 -37.59
CA GLY A 245 -11.74 -24.43 -37.90
C GLY A 245 -11.97 -23.41 -36.79
N ALA A 246 -12.28 -23.87 -35.55
CA ALA A 246 -12.50 -23.00 -34.41
C ALA A 246 -11.18 -22.37 -33.97
N ARG A 247 -11.23 -21.07 -33.67
CA ARG A 247 -10.13 -20.32 -33.07
C ARG A 247 -10.42 -20.18 -31.59
N ILE A 248 -9.47 -20.61 -30.76
CA ILE A 248 -9.59 -20.50 -29.31
C ILE A 248 -9.01 -19.18 -28.85
N PRO A 249 -9.60 -18.57 -27.80
CA PRO A 249 -9.08 -17.36 -27.22
C PRO A 249 -7.63 -17.56 -26.75
N ARG A 250 -6.73 -16.66 -27.16
CA ARG A 250 -5.33 -16.68 -26.77
C ARG A 250 -5.16 -16.19 -25.33
N GLY A 251 -6.05 -15.34 -24.89
CA GLY A 251 -6.04 -14.73 -23.58
C GLY A 251 -7.41 -14.68 -22.94
N VAL A 252 -7.43 -14.95 -21.66
CA VAL A 252 -8.61 -14.89 -20.78
C VAL A 252 -8.34 -13.90 -19.67
N LEU A 253 -9.22 -12.93 -19.49
CA LEU A 253 -9.18 -12.00 -18.37
C LEU A 253 -10.21 -12.43 -17.33
N LEU A 254 -9.72 -12.80 -16.14
CA LEU A 254 -10.55 -13.02 -14.96
C LEU A 254 -10.67 -11.69 -14.21
N TYR A 255 -11.89 -11.18 -14.03
CA TYR A 255 -12.09 -9.93 -13.32
C TYR A 255 -13.18 -10.04 -12.27
N GLY A 256 -13.08 -9.24 -11.21
CA GLY A 256 -14.07 -9.21 -10.12
C GLY A 256 -13.46 -8.76 -8.80
N PRO A 257 -14.24 -8.71 -7.71
CA PRO A 257 -13.77 -8.28 -6.40
C PRO A 257 -12.58 -9.09 -5.88
N PRO A 258 -11.75 -8.53 -4.98
CA PRO A 258 -10.67 -9.29 -4.37
C PRO A 258 -11.23 -10.44 -3.51
N GLY A 259 -10.50 -11.56 -3.47
CA GLY A 259 -10.89 -12.70 -2.63
C GLY A 259 -11.94 -13.65 -3.23
N THR A 260 -12.41 -13.43 -4.46
CA THR A 260 -13.42 -14.28 -5.12
C THR A 260 -12.85 -15.57 -5.73
N GLY A 261 -11.53 -15.81 -5.69
CA GLY A 261 -10.96 -17.08 -6.16
C GLY A 261 -10.37 -17.05 -7.56
N LYS A 262 -10.16 -15.90 -8.20
CA LYS A 262 -9.59 -15.77 -9.55
C LYS A 262 -8.30 -16.58 -9.76
N THR A 263 -7.35 -16.44 -8.85
CA THR A 263 -6.09 -17.21 -8.87
C THR A 263 -6.32 -18.71 -8.65
N LEU A 264 -7.30 -19.08 -7.82
CA LEU A 264 -7.69 -20.47 -7.59
C LEU A 264 -8.29 -21.10 -8.88
N LEU A 265 -9.19 -20.39 -9.54
CA LEU A 265 -9.81 -20.80 -10.81
C LEU A 265 -8.73 -21.01 -11.89
N ALA A 266 -7.80 -20.08 -12.04
CA ALA A 266 -6.70 -20.21 -13.00
C ALA A 266 -5.84 -21.45 -12.74
N ARG A 267 -5.54 -21.75 -11.47
CA ARG A 267 -4.83 -22.98 -11.07
C ARG A 267 -5.65 -24.24 -11.34
N ALA A 268 -6.96 -24.16 -11.11
CA ALA A 268 -7.85 -25.30 -11.35
C ALA A 268 -7.92 -25.65 -12.84
N ILE A 269 -7.95 -24.66 -13.73
CA ILE A 269 -7.89 -24.88 -15.19
C ILE A 269 -6.62 -25.66 -15.55
N ALA A 270 -5.45 -25.22 -15.07
CA ALA A 270 -4.18 -25.87 -15.36
C ALA A 270 -4.11 -27.28 -14.76
N GLY A 271 -4.54 -27.46 -13.51
CA GLY A 271 -4.58 -28.73 -12.84
C GLY A 271 -5.56 -29.70 -13.47
N GLU A 272 -6.73 -29.25 -13.94
CA GLU A 272 -7.70 -30.06 -14.62
C GLU A 272 -7.22 -30.47 -16.02
N ALA A 273 -6.56 -29.54 -16.74
CA ALA A 273 -5.95 -29.82 -18.03
C ALA A 273 -4.67 -30.67 -17.93
N GLY A 274 -4.04 -30.73 -16.75
CA GLY A 274 -2.78 -31.44 -16.53
C GLY A 274 -1.56 -30.79 -17.18
N VAL A 275 -1.58 -29.46 -17.35
CA VAL A 275 -0.53 -28.67 -18.01
C VAL A 275 0.30 -27.84 -17.03
N PRO A 276 1.56 -27.49 -17.38
CA PRO A 276 2.37 -26.57 -16.59
C PRO A 276 1.72 -25.20 -16.41
N PHE A 277 1.87 -24.63 -15.21
CA PHE A 277 1.33 -23.34 -14.81
C PHE A 277 2.46 -22.41 -14.41
N TYR A 278 2.63 -21.33 -15.17
CA TYR A 278 3.62 -20.29 -14.93
C TYR A 278 2.92 -19.06 -14.36
N SER A 279 3.18 -18.73 -13.10
CA SER A 279 2.51 -17.62 -12.42
C SER A 279 3.48 -16.49 -12.12
N MET A 280 3.05 -15.26 -12.43
CA MET A 280 3.78 -14.03 -12.10
C MET A 280 2.80 -12.94 -11.70
N ALA A 281 3.15 -12.10 -10.72
CA ALA A 281 2.37 -10.92 -10.40
C ALA A 281 2.71 -9.77 -11.36
N GLY A 282 1.72 -8.96 -11.74
CA GLY A 282 1.96 -7.77 -12.57
C GLY A 282 2.95 -6.80 -11.94
N SER A 283 2.99 -6.72 -10.61
CA SER A 283 3.98 -5.94 -9.87
C SER A 283 5.43 -6.42 -10.08
N ASP A 284 5.65 -7.71 -10.37
CA ASP A 284 6.99 -8.28 -10.58
C ASP A 284 7.62 -7.81 -11.89
N PHE A 285 6.81 -7.26 -12.80
CA PHE A 285 7.28 -6.66 -14.04
C PHE A 285 7.67 -5.19 -13.88
N VAL A 286 7.27 -4.54 -12.76
CA VAL A 286 7.57 -3.12 -12.52
C VAL A 286 8.89 -3.01 -11.75
N GLU A 287 9.94 -2.56 -12.44
CA GLU A 287 11.28 -2.40 -11.88
C GLU A 287 11.73 -0.93 -11.96
N MET A 288 12.74 -0.56 -11.18
CA MET A 288 13.32 0.79 -11.25
C MET A 288 14.24 1.01 -12.45
N PHE A 289 14.68 -0.07 -13.13
CA PHE A 289 15.59 -0.01 -14.25
C PHE A 289 14.86 -0.29 -15.56
N VAL A 290 14.91 0.66 -16.48
CA VAL A 290 14.26 0.58 -17.80
C VAL A 290 14.69 -0.66 -18.57
N GLY A 291 13.71 -1.46 -19.03
CA GLY A 291 13.91 -2.64 -19.87
C GLY A 291 14.02 -3.98 -19.15
N LEU A 292 14.12 -4.03 -17.81
CA LEU A 292 14.14 -5.29 -17.08
C LEU A 292 12.78 -5.98 -17.08
N GLY A 293 11.69 -5.22 -16.93
CA GLY A 293 10.31 -5.74 -17.00
C GLY A 293 10.03 -6.39 -18.35
N ALA A 294 10.39 -5.73 -19.44
CA ALA A 294 10.25 -6.29 -20.80
C ALA A 294 11.10 -7.55 -21.01
N SER A 295 12.28 -7.66 -20.39
CA SER A 295 13.10 -8.87 -20.44
C SER A 295 12.43 -10.04 -19.71
N ARG A 296 11.85 -9.79 -18.51
CA ARG A 296 11.12 -10.81 -17.75
C ARG A 296 9.88 -11.33 -18.49
N VAL A 297 9.17 -10.45 -19.17
CA VAL A 297 8.05 -10.87 -20.04
C VAL A 297 8.57 -11.86 -21.08
N ARG A 298 9.63 -11.52 -21.83
CA ARG A 298 10.21 -12.42 -22.83
C ARG A 298 10.66 -13.74 -22.23
N ASP A 299 11.41 -13.71 -21.14
CA ASP A 299 11.90 -14.92 -20.47
C ASP A 299 10.77 -15.85 -20.03
N LEU A 300 9.67 -15.29 -19.49
CA LEU A 300 8.48 -16.04 -19.11
C LEU A 300 7.82 -16.71 -20.31
N PHE A 301 7.60 -15.96 -21.40
CA PHE A 301 6.98 -16.48 -22.62
C PHE A 301 7.84 -17.52 -23.31
N ASP A 302 9.15 -17.31 -23.38
CA ASP A 302 10.10 -18.25 -23.97
C ASP A 302 10.16 -19.57 -23.20
N GLU A 303 10.07 -19.51 -21.87
CA GLU A 303 10.07 -20.71 -21.03
C GLU A 303 8.74 -21.47 -21.15
N ALA A 304 7.61 -20.78 -21.16
CA ALA A 304 6.30 -21.37 -21.35
C ALA A 304 6.16 -22.01 -22.74
N LYS A 305 6.68 -21.35 -23.80
CA LYS A 305 6.69 -21.90 -25.17
C LYS A 305 7.47 -23.21 -25.30
N LYS A 306 8.57 -23.37 -24.55
CA LYS A 306 9.37 -24.62 -24.56
C LYS A 306 8.63 -25.80 -23.95
N ASN A 307 7.68 -25.54 -23.03
CA ASN A 307 6.95 -26.53 -22.28
C ASN A 307 5.45 -26.57 -22.65
N ALA A 308 5.12 -26.11 -23.85
CA ALA A 308 3.73 -26.14 -24.34
C ALA A 308 3.24 -27.60 -24.54
N PRO A 309 1.95 -27.93 -24.26
CA PRO A 309 0.91 -27.00 -23.84
C PRO A 309 1.09 -26.50 -22.40
N ALA A 310 0.84 -25.22 -22.16
CA ALA A 310 1.03 -24.56 -20.84
C ALA A 310 0.09 -23.38 -20.65
N ILE A 311 -0.06 -22.95 -19.39
CA ILE A 311 -0.77 -21.73 -19.03
C ILE A 311 0.23 -20.72 -18.43
N ILE A 312 0.18 -19.49 -18.94
CA ILE A 312 0.79 -18.32 -18.29
C ILE A 312 -0.30 -17.60 -17.51
N PHE A 313 -0.07 -17.40 -16.24
CA PHE A 313 -0.97 -16.63 -15.36
C PHE A 313 -0.29 -15.34 -14.89
N ILE A 314 -0.98 -14.21 -15.12
CA ILE A 314 -0.52 -12.90 -14.68
C ILE A 314 -1.56 -12.36 -13.69
N ASP A 315 -1.20 -12.36 -12.40
CA ASP A 315 -2.05 -11.77 -11.38
C ASP A 315 -1.85 -10.24 -11.33
N GLU A 316 -2.88 -9.51 -10.88
CA GLU A 316 -2.81 -8.04 -10.77
C GLU A 316 -2.30 -7.36 -12.05
N ILE A 317 -2.83 -7.74 -13.21
CA ILE A 317 -2.38 -7.22 -14.52
C ILE A 317 -2.52 -5.69 -14.62
N ASP A 318 -3.38 -5.07 -13.82
CA ASP A 318 -3.56 -3.62 -13.74
C ASP A 318 -2.32 -2.88 -13.23
N ALA A 319 -1.36 -3.57 -12.58
CA ALA A 319 -0.07 -2.98 -12.22
C ALA A 319 0.74 -2.52 -13.45
N VAL A 320 0.64 -3.24 -14.57
CA VAL A 320 1.35 -2.95 -15.83
C VAL A 320 0.41 -2.50 -16.95
N GLY A 321 -0.86 -2.96 -16.92
CA GLY A 321 -1.86 -2.77 -17.97
C GLY A 321 -2.71 -1.52 -17.86
N ARG A 322 -2.38 -0.55 -17.03
CA ARG A 322 -3.19 0.66 -16.79
C ARG A 322 -3.18 1.60 -18.00
N LYS A 323 -4.32 2.28 -18.28
CA LYS A 323 -4.45 3.33 -19.29
C LYS A 323 -3.36 4.39 -19.16
N ARG A 324 -2.90 4.89 -20.31
CA ARG A 324 -1.92 5.98 -20.41
C ARG A 324 -2.48 7.24 -19.74
N GLY A 325 -1.82 7.72 -18.68
CA GLY A 325 -2.14 8.98 -18.02
C GLY A 325 -1.16 10.07 -18.42
N SER A 326 -1.59 11.33 -18.42
CA SER A 326 -0.78 12.51 -18.73
C SER A 326 0.21 12.90 -17.61
N GLY A 327 0.60 11.98 -16.71
CA GLY A 327 1.47 12.26 -15.58
C GLY A 327 2.95 12.39 -15.98
N MET A 328 3.58 13.52 -15.64
CA MET A 328 5.03 13.74 -15.79
C MET A 328 5.81 13.02 -14.67
N GLY A 329 6.27 11.78 -14.92
CA GLY A 329 7.14 11.08 -13.98
C GLY A 329 7.83 9.87 -14.62
N GLY A 330 9.15 9.72 -14.43
CA GLY A 330 10.03 8.73 -15.08
C GLY A 330 9.75 7.23 -14.80
N GLY A 331 8.69 6.90 -14.03
CA GLY A 331 8.24 5.53 -13.83
C GLY A 331 7.18 5.06 -14.84
N HIS A 332 6.72 5.95 -15.71
CA HIS A 332 5.71 5.62 -16.73
C HIS A 332 6.33 4.90 -17.95
N ASP A 333 7.53 5.29 -18.34
CA ASP A 333 8.19 4.75 -19.55
C ASP A 333 8.49 3.26 -19.43
N GLU A 334 8.84 2.77 -18.26
CA GLU A 334 9.15 1.36 -18.04
C GLU A 334 7.89 0.48 -18.09
N ARG A 335 6.80 0.93 -17.44
CA ARG A 335 5.51 0.22 -17.48
C ARG A 335 4.97 0.14 -18.91
N GLU A 336 5.07 1.23 -19.66
CA GLU A 336 4.62 1.28 -21.05
C GLU A 336 5.47 0.36 -21.93
N GLN A 337 6.80 0.31 -21.72
CA GLN A 337 7.68 -0.61 -22.44
C GLN A 337 7.36 -2.07 -22.12
N THR A 338 7.07 -2.38 -20.86
CA THR A 338 6.68 -3.72 -20.42
C THR A 338 5.31 -4.12 -20.99
N LEU A 339 4.34 -3.23 -20.96
CA LEU A 339 3.02 -3.44 -21.59
C LEU A 339 3.16 -3.69 -23.09
N ASN A 340 3.94 -2.86 -23.79
CA ASN A 340 4.18 -3.04 -25.22
C ASN A 340 4.84 -4.39 -25.51
N GLN A 341 5.79 -4.83 -24.69
CA GLN A 341 6.41 -6.15 -24.86
C GLN A 341 5.40 -7.29 -24.64
N LEU A 342 4.52 -7.17 -23.61
CA LEU A 342 3.44 -8.13 -23.39
C LEU A 342 2.53 -8.22 -24.61
N LEU A 343 2.12 -7.09 -25.18
CA LEU A 343 1.29 -7.04 -26.38
C LEU A 343 2.00 -7.68 -27.59
N VAL A 344 3.30 -7.44 -27.76
CA VAL A 344 4.11 -8.05 -28.82
C VAL A 344 4.19 -9.58 -28.66
N GLU A 345 4.39 -10.08 -27.43
CA GLU A 345 4.41 -11.52 -27.18
C GLU A 345 3.05 -12.16 -27.44
N MET A 346 1.96 -11.51 -27.06
CA MET A 346 0.59 -11.98 -27.33
C MET A 346 0.26 -12.00 -28.81
N ASP A 347 0.64 -10.96 -29.56
CA ASP A 347 0.42 -10.87 -31.00
C ASP A 347 1.31 -11.84 -31.79
N GLY A 348 2.50 -12.16 -31.26
CA GLY A 348 3.50 -13.06 -31.87
C GLY A 348 3.20 -14.56 -31.76
N PHE A 349 2.06 -14.96 -31.20
CA PHE A 349 1.70 -16.39 -31.15
C PHE A 349 1.28 -16.91 -32.53
N ASP A 350 1.91 -17.97 -32.96
CA ASP A 350 1.39 -18.80 -34.04
C ASP A 350 0.16 -19.59 -33.56
N ASN A 351 -0.78 -19.87 -34.46
CA ASN A 351 -2.00 -20.62 -34.14
C ASN A 351 -1.76 -22.06 -33.61
N ASP A 352 -0.49 -22.51 -33.65
CA ASP A 352 -0.10 -23.86 -33.25
C ASP A 352 0.60 -23.93 -31.88
N THR A 353 0.79 -22.79 -31.18
CA THR A 353 1.61 -22.75 -29.96
C THR A 353 0.94 -23.34 -28.70
N ASN A 354 -0.31 -23.76 -28.71
CA ASN A 354 -1.04 -24.38 -27.59
C ASN A 354 -0.72 -23.74 -26.21
N LEU A 355 -0.53 -22.42 -26.19
CA LEU A 355 -0.27 -21.64 -25.00
C LEU A 355 -1.44 -20.70 -24.74
N ILE A 356 -1.92 -20.67 -23.50
CA ILE A 356 -3.03 -19.80 -23.10
C ILE A 356 -2.53 -18.86 -22.00
N ILE A 357 -2.87 -17.58 -22.14
CA ILE A 357 -2.57 -16.55 -21.14
C ILE A 357 -3.85 -16.30 -20.35
N ILE A 358 -3.77 -16.40 -19.03
CA ILE A 358 -4.84 -16.00 -18.13
C ILE A 358 -4.34 -14.83 -17.32
N ALA A 359 -5.07 -13.72 -17.33
CA ALA A 359 -4.77 -12.59 -16.46
C ALA A 359 -5.89 -12.40 -15.43
N ALA A 360 -5.54 -11.89 -14.26
CA ALA A 360 -6.51 -11.52 -13.24
C ALA A 360 -6.38 -10.05 -12.87
N THR A 361 -7.51 -9.39 -12.62
CA THR A 361 -7.57 -8.02 -12.10
C THR A 361 -8.78 -7.80 -11.21
N ASN A 362 -8.64 -6.90 -10.24
CA ASN A 362 -9.75 -6.41 -9.45
C ASN A 362 -10.37 -5.14 -10.06
N ARG A 363 -9.71 -4.54 -11.06
CA ARG A 363 -10.08 -3.26 -11.66
C ARG A 363 -10.04 -3.31 -13.20
N PRO A 364 -11.03 -3.91 -13.84
CA PRO A 364 -11.07 -3.96 -15.31
C PRO A 364 -11.22 -2.58 -15.95
N ASP A 365 -11.79 -1.60 -15.24
CA ASP A 365 -12.04 -0.22 -15.65
C ASP A 365 -10.76 0.57 -15.95
N VAL A 366 -9.65 0.26 -15.28
CA VAL A 366 -8.38 0.98 -15.45
C VAL A 366 -7.49 0.40 -16.54
N LEU A 367 -7.82 -0.78 -17.10
CA LEU A 367 -7.01 -1.44 -18.12
C LEU A 367 -6.97 -0.69 -19.44
N ASP A 368 -5.81 -0.72 -20.11
CA ASP A 368 -5.65 -0.18 -21.47
C ASP A 368 -6.54 -0.98 -22.44
N PRO A 369 -7.41 -0.32 -23.21
CA PRO A 369 -8.26 -0.99 -24.20
C PRO A 369 -7.49 -1.84 -25.22
N ALA A 370 -6.20 -1.58 -25.42
CA ALA A 370 -5.35 -2.39 -26.28
C ALA A 370 -5.22 -3.83 -25.81
N LEU A 371 -5.27 -4.08 -24.50
CA LEU A 371 -5.26 -5.44 -23.94
C LEU A 371 -6.52 -6.24 -24.25
N LEU A 372 -7.65 -5.55 -24.39
CA LEU A 372 -8.98 -6.16 -24.59
C LEU A 372 -9.36 -6.34 -26.07
N ARG A 373 -8.42 -6.08 -26.99
CA ARG A 373 -8.66 -6.28 -28.44
C ARG A 373 -8.64 -7.76 -28.80
N PRO A 374 -9.44 -8.16 -29.84
CA PRO A 374 -9.40 -9.53 -30.35
C PRO A 374 -7.97 -10.02 -30.67
N GLY A 375 -7.68 -11.25 -30.26
CA GLY A 375 -6.35 -11.86 -30.37
C GLY A 375 -5.45 -11.65 -29.15
N ARG A 376 -5.93 -10.94 -28.13
CA ARG A 376 -5.28 -10.71 -26.83
C ARG A 376 -6.14 -11.27 -25.71
N PHE A 377 -6.61 -10.44 -24.74
CA PHE A 377 -7.62 -10.88 -23.77
C PHE A 377 -9.02 -10.72 -24.38
N ASP A 378 -9.34 -11.57 -25.29
CA ASP A 378 -10.59 -11.53 -26.05
C ASP A 378 -11.76 -12.23 -25.33
N ARG A 379 -11.46 -13.08 -24.34
CA ARG A 379 -12.48 -13.61 -23.42
C ARG A 379 -12.34 -12.96 -22.04
N GLN A 380 -13.44 -12.41 -21.55
CA GLN A 380 -13.52 -11.81 -20.23
C GLN A 380 -14.50 -12.58 -19.37
N VAL A 381 -14.03 -13.16 -18.27
CA VAL A 381 -14.83 -13.97 -17.36
C VAL A 381 -14.96 -13.24 -16.03
N GLY A 382 -16.20 -12.92 -15.65
CA GLY A 382 -16.51 -12.30 -14.37
C GLY A 382 -16.52 -13.35 -13.27
N VAL A 383 -15.72 -13.10 -12.22
CA VAL A 383 -15.71 -13.91 -10.98
C VAL A 383 -16.31 -13.05 -9.89
N ALA A 384 -17.62 -13.20 -9.68
CA ALA A 384 -18.41 -12.35 -8.80
C ALA A 384 -18.28 -12.76 -7.32
N ALA A 385 -18.85 -11.97 -6.41
CA ALA A 385 -19.05 -12.46 -5.06
C ALA A 385 -20.09 -13.59 -5.07
N PRO A 386 -19.91 -14.69 -4.31
CA PRO A 386 -20.79 -15.85 -4.35
C PRO A 386 -22.19 -15.52 -3.81
N ASP A 387 -23.20 -16.11 -4.42
CA ASP A 387 -24.58 -16.11 -3.94
C ASP A 387 -24.73 -17.00 -2.69
N LEU A 388 -25.94 -17.15 -2.18
CA LEU A 388 -26.19 -17.91 -0.96
C LEU A 388 -25.74 -19.39 -1.09
N GLU A 389 -26.06 -20.04 -2.21
CA GLU A 389 -25.70 -21.43 -2.46
C GLU A 389 -24.17 -21.57 -2.62
N GLY A 390 -23.56 -20.64 -3.33
CA GLY A 390 -22.11 -20.55 -3.48
C GLY A 390 -21.39 -20.34 -2.16
N ARG A 391 -21.90 -19.44 -1.29
CA ARG A 391 -21.33 -19.23 0.05
C ARG A 391 -21.39 -20.50 0.90
N GLU A 392 -22.52 -21.22 0.86
CA GLU A 392 -22.66 -22.48 1.56
C GLU A 392 -21.69 -23.55 1.02
N ALA A 393 -21.56 -23.66 -0.31
CA ALA A 393 -20.63 -24.58 -0.94
C ALA A 393 -19.17 -24.28 -0.55
N ILE A 394 -18.78 -23.01 -0.56
CA ILE A 394 -17.44 -22.54 -0.14
C ILE A 394 -17.21 -22.88 1.35
N LEU A 395 -18.18 -22.59 2.22
CA LEU A 395 -18.10 -22.93 3.64
C LEU A 395 -17.91 -24.43 3.83
N ARG A 396 -18.62 -25.28 3.09
CA ARG A 396 -18.48 -26.75 3.16
C ARG A 396 -17.09 -27.21 2.74
N VAL A 397 -16.48 -26.58 1.72
CA VAL A 397 -15.11 -26.88 1.30
C VAL A 397 -14.12 -26.52 2.41
N HIS A 398 -14.23 -25.33 3.00
CA HIS A 398 -13.31 -24.87 4.04
C HIS A 398 -13.59 -25.49 5.42
N ALA A 399 -14.74 -26.12 5.63
CA ALA A 399 -15.08 -26.88 6.83
C ALA A 399 -14.41 -28.26 6.87
N LYS A 400 -13.99 -28.81 5.72
CA LYS A 400 -13.33 -30.11 5.67
C LYS A 400 -12.14 -30.16 6.61
N GLY A 401 -12.11 -31.16 7.50
CA GLY A 401 -11.03 -31.36 8.46
C GLY A 401 -11.07 -30.47 9.70
N LYS A 402 -12.11 -29.64 9.88
CA LYS A 402 -12.34 -28.87 11.11
C LYS A 402 -13.38 -29.55 11.98
N PRO A 403 -13.19 -29.62 13.32
CA PRO A 403 -14.13 -30.26 14.24
C PRO A 403 -15.24 -29.27 14.63
N PHE A 404 -16.47 -29.52 14.17
CA PHE A 404 -17.67 -28.75 14.54
C PHE A 404 -18.54 -29.48 15.53
N VAL A 405 -19.27 -28.72 16.34
CA VAL A 405 -20.40 -29.25 17.11
C VAL A 405 -21.53 -29.63 16.14
N PRO A 406 -22.32 -30.71 16.40
CA PRO A 406 -23.33 -31.19 15.46
C PRO A 406 -24.49 -30.23 15.16
N ASP A 407 -24.72 -29.21 15.99
CA ASP A 407 -25.75 -28.17 15.84
C ASP A 407 -25.30 -26.99 14.97
N VAL A 408 -24.08 -26.99 14.45
CA VAL A 408 -23.59 -25.95 13.53
C VAL A 408 -24.16 -26.17 12.14
N ASP A 409 -24.99 -25.22 11.71
CA ASP A 409 -25.56 -25.20 10.36
C ASP A 409 -24.82 -24.20 9.46
N LEU A 410 -24.07 -24.74 8.48
CA LEU A 410 -23.30 -23.91 7.53
C LEU A 410 -24.21 -23.12 6.58
N HIS A 411 -25.44 -23.58 6.34
CA HIS A 411 -26.43 -22.82 5.59
C HIS A 411 -26.78 -21.52 6.33
N MET A 412 -27.02 -21.60 7.63
CA MET A 412 -27.29 -20.40 8.46
C MET A 412 -26.09 -19.47 8.54
N VAL A 413 -24.86 -20.00 8.47
CA VAL A 413 -23.64 -19.16 8.36
C VAL A 413 -23.63 -18.44 7.01
N ALA A 414 -23.97 -19.10 5.91
CA ALA A 414 -24.05 -18.51 4.57
C ALA A 414 -25.14 -17.42 4.49
N VAL A 415 -26.32 -17.63 5.10
CA VAL A 415 -27.39 -16.62 5.21
C VAL A 415 -26.89 -15.37 5.92
N ARG A 416 -26.07 -15.53 6.96
CA ARG A 416 -25.56 -14.43 7.82
C ARG A 416 -24.31 -13.74 7.29
N THR A 417 -23.80 -14.17 6.14
CA THR A 417 -22.59 -13.61 5.50
C THR A 417 -22.85 -13.10 4.08
N PRO A 418 -23.90 -12.28 3.85
CA PRO A 418 -24.17 -11.72 2.53
C PRO A 418 -22.99 -10.83 2.09
N GLY A 419 -22.64 -10.92 0.81
CA GLY A 419 -21.55 -10.15 0.22
C GLY A 419 -20.13 -10.59 0.62
N PHE A 420 -19.97 -11.63 1.43
CA PHE A 420 -18.65 -12.20 1.74
C PHE A 420 -18.09 -12.93 0.52
N THR A 421 -16.81 -12.72 0.30
CA THR A 421 -16.04 -13.46 -0.71
C THR A 421 -15.57 -14.80 -0.18
N GLY A 422 -15.08 -15.67 -1.07
CA GLY A 422 -14.51 -16.97 -0.67
C GLY A 422 -13.38 -16.83 0.37
N ALA A 423 -12.57 -15.78 0.26
CA ALA A 423 -11.49 -15.48 1.22
C ALA A 423 -12.07 -15.08 2.60
N ASP A 424 -13.12 -14.27 2.63
CA ASP A 424 -13.77 -13.86 3.89
C ASP A 424 -14.40 -15.07 4.61
N LEU A 425 -15.08 -15.93 3.86
CA LEU A 425 -15.70 -17.16 4.40
C LEU A 425 -14.66 -18.13 4.96
N ALA A 426 -13.55 -18.31 4.25
CA ALA A 426 -12.41 -19.10 4.73
C ALA A 426 -11.84 -18.53 6.02
N ASN A 427 -11.73 -17.20 6.09
CA ASN A 427 -11.24 -16.47 7.26
C ASN A 427 -12.21 -16.58 8.45
N VAL A 428 -13.52 -16.52 8.23
CA VAL A 428 -14.52 -16.76 9.30
C VAL A 428 -14.30 -18.12 9.97
N LEU A 429 -14.20 -19.20 9.19
CA LEU A 429 -14.00 -20.52 9.76
C LEU A 429 -12.63 -20.70 10.42
N ASN A 430 -11.62 -20.01 9.94
CA ASN A 430 -10.29 -19.97 10.56
C ASN A 430 -10.31 -19.20 11.88
N GLU A 431 -10.93 -18.01 11.91
CA GLU A 431 -11.07 -17.21 13.14
C GLU A 431 -11.90 -17.96 14.20
N ALA A 432 -12.98 -18.64 13.78
CA ALA A 432 -13.77 -19.46 14.70
C ALA A 432 -12.92 -20.57 15.35
N ALA A 433 -12.09 -21.26 14.56
CA ALA A 433 -11.17 -22.28 15.07
C ALA A 433 -10.12 -21.68 16.03
N LEU A 434 -9.56 -20.51 15.71
CA LEU A 434 -8.61 -19.80 16.59
C LEU A 434 -9.26 -19.36 17.91
N LEU A 435 -10.54 -18.93 17.87
CA LEU A 435 -11.29 -18.55 19.07
C LEU A 435 -11.50 -19.76 19.99
N CYS A 436 -11.91 -20.91 19.43
CA CYS A 436 -12.07 -22.15 20.18
C CYS A 436 -10.75 -22.62 20.79
N ALA A 437 -9.67 -22.59 20.02
CA ALA A 437 -8.35 -22.97 20.53
C ALA A 437 -7.88 -22.08 21.70
N ARG A 438 -8.14 -20.77 21.63
CA ARG A 438 -7.84 -19.83 22.75
C ARG A 438 -8.67 -20.07 23.98
N ALA A 439 -9.91 -20.56 23.82
CA ALA A 439 -10.82 -20.91 24.91
C ALA A 439 -10.55 -22.31 25.49
N GLY A 440 -9.62 -23.10 24.90
CA GLY A 440 -9.38 -24.49 25.28
C GLY A 440 -10.48 -25.46 24.82
N ALA A 441 -11.40 -25.01 23.95
CA ALA A 441 -12.45 -25.86 23.39
C ALA A 441 -11.89 -26.76 22.26
N GLN A 442 -12.44 -27.96 22.14
CA GLN A 442 -12.03 -28.93 21.12
C GLN A 442 -12.90 -28.90 19.87
N LEU A 443 -14.09 -28.31 19.94
CA LEU A 443 -15.06 -28.23 18.85
C LEU A 443 -15.44 -26.78 18.59
N ILE A 444 -15.71 -26.47 17.34
CA ILE A 444 -16.18 -25.14 16.90
C ILE A 444 -17.69 -25.06 17.11
N ASP A 445 -18.14 -24.14 17.93
CA ASP A 445 -19.54 -23.90 18.24
C ASP A 445 -20.11 -22.65 17.52
N ASN A 446 -21.42 -22.49 17.55
CA ASN A 446 -22.11 -21.35 16.93
C ASN A 446 -21.65 -20.01 17.51
N ARG A 447 -21.29 -19.94 18.80
CA ARG A 447 -20.80 -18.70 19.44
C ARG A 447 -19.43 -18.26 18.89
N ALA A 448 -18.56 -19.24 18.63
CA ALA A 448 -17.27 -18.95 18.02
C ALA A 448 -17.42 -18.46 16.56
N ILE A 449 -18.37 -19.04 15.82
CA ILE A 449 -18.69 -18.63 14.45
C ILE A 449 -19.26 -17.20 14.45
N ASP A 450 -20.21 -16.91 15.34
CA ASP A 450 -20.81 -15.57 15.48
C ASP A 450 -19.76 -14.51 15.77
N GLU A 451 -18.86 -14.79 16.71
CA GLU A 451 -17.74 -13.87 17.02
C GLU A 451 -16.75 -13.75 15.87
N ALA A 452 -16.55 -14.82 15.09
CA ALA A 452 -15.69 -14.80 13.91
C ALA A 452 -16.29 -13.94 12.79
N ILE A 453 -17.60 -14.08 12.51
CA ILE A 453 -18.30 -13.22 11.55
C ILE A 453 -18.14 -11.75 11.95
N ASP A 454 -18.45 -11.43 13.22
CA ASP A 454 -18.31 -10.08 13.76
C ASP A 454 -16.86 -9.53 13.62
N ARG A 455 -15.86 -10.39 13.80
CA ARG A 455 -14.44 -9.99 13.65
C ARG A 455 -14.07 -9.67 12.22
N VAL A 456 -14.57 -10.45 11.29
CA VAL A 456 -14.29 -10.22 9.86
C VAL A 456 -15.00 -8.96 9.39
N GLN A 457 -16.24 -8.70 9.82
CA GLN A 457 -17.00 -7.51 9.44
C GLN A 457 -16.53 -6.23 10.13
N ALA A 458 -16.41 -6.25 11.46
CA ALA A 458 -16.24 -5.06 12.29
C ALA A 458 -14.89 -5.01 13.04
N GLY A 459 -14.09 -6.07 12.94
CA GLY A 459 -12.82 -6.20 13.64
C GLY A 459 -12.95 -6.79 15.06
N PRO A 460 -11.80 -6.97 15.75
CA PRO A 460 -11.78 -7.58 17.08
C PRO A 460 -12.43 -6.69 18.15
N LYS A 461 -13.05 -7.30 19.15
CA LYS A 461 -13.54 -6.60 20.35
C LYS A 461 -12.40 -5.86 21.04
N ARG A 462 -12.59 -4.59 21.32
CA ARG A 462 -11.69 -3.83 22.18
C ARG A 462 -11.95 -4.18 23.64
N LYS A 463 -10.92 -4.55 24.37
CA LYS A 463 -10.99 -4.68 25.85
C LYS A 463 -10.91 -3.29 26.47
N SER A 464 -11.82 -2.40 26.16
CA SER A 464 -11.84 -1.07 26.76
C SER A 464 -12.54 -1.09 28.11
N LYS A 465 -11.79 -1.10 29.18
CA LYS A 465 -12.27 -0.78 30.54
C LYS A 465 -12.34 0.74 30.78
N GLY A 466 -12.73 1.55 29.77
CA GLY A 466 -12.57 2.99 29.90
C GLY A 466 -13.58 3.89 29.19
N MET A 467 -14.67 3.33 28.65
CA MET A 467 -15.72 4.19 28.14
C MET A 467 -16.48 4.81 29.32
N ALA A 468 -16.64 6.13 29.34
CA ALA A 468 -17.47 6.81 30.35
C ALA A 468 -18.93 6.33 30.26
N LEU A 469 -19.62 6.28 31.38
CA LEU A 469 -21.02 5.81 31.41
C LEU A 469 -21.96 6.67 30.53
N GLU A 470 -21.63 7.95 30.39
CA GLU A 470 -22.36 8.86 29.50
C GLU A 470 -22.12 8.52 28.04
N GLU A 471 -20.90 8.22 27.66
CA GLU A 471 -20.52 7.81 26.28
C GLU A 471 -21.14 6.46 25.92
N LEU A 472 -21.19 5.52 26.89
CA LEU A 472 -21.87 4.24 26.70
C LEU A 472 -23.36 4.42 26.48
N ARG A 473 -24.01 5.33 27.22
CA ARG A 473 -25.42 5.68 27.06
C ARG A 473 -25.69 6.36 25.73
N ASN A 474 -24.82 7.29 25.31
CA ASN A 474 -24.92 7.94 24.02
C ASN A 474 -24.81 6.93 22.88
N THR A 475 -23.83 6.01 22.95
CA THR A 475 -23.69 4.90 21.98
C THR A 475 -24.93 4.01 21.94
N ALA A 476 -25.53 3.72 23.09
CA ALA A 476 -26.75 2.88 23.16
C ALA A 476 -27.95 3.56 22.49
N TYR A 477 -28.12 4.87 22.65
CA TYR A 477 -29.17 5.62 21.94
C TYR A 477 -28.86 5.74 20.45
N HIS A 478 -27.61 5.93 20.07
CA HIS A 478 -27.16 5.99 18.67
C HIS A 478 -27.49 4.68 17.95
N GLU A 479 -27.00 3.57 18.46
CA GLU A 479 -27.25 2.24 17.85
C GLU A 479 -28.74 1.84 17.95
N GLY A 480 -29.36 2.20 19.05
CA GLY A 480 -30.80 2.03 19.22
C GLY A 480 -31.63 2.81 18.22
N GLY A 481 -31.20 4.04 17.87
CA GLY A 481 -31.79 4.85 16.82
C GLY A 481 -31.75 4.20 15.45
N HIS A 482 -30.58 3.70 15.04
CA HIS A 482 -30.46 2.93 13.83
C HIS A 482 -31.38 1.71 13.82
N ALA A 483 -31.36 0.91 14.88
CA ALA A 483 -32.17 -0.30 14.98
C ALA A 483 -33.64 -0.04 14.91
N LEU A 484 -34.12 0.98 15.64
CA LEU A 484 -35.54 1.35 15.69
C LEU A 484 -36.03 1.85 14.33
N VAL A 485 -35.27 2.74 13.67
CA VAL A 485 -35.61 3.27 12.34
C VAL A 485 -35.64 2.12 11.33
N ALA A 486 -34.63 1.23 11.29
CA ALA A 486 -34.64 0.07 10.42
C ALA A 486 -35.86 -0.82 10.67
N ALA A 487 -36.19 -1.11 11.94
CA ALA A 487 -37.32 -1.95 12.29
C ALA A 487 -38.69 -1.32 11.94
N ALA A 488 -38.79 0.01 11.91
CA ALA A 488 -40.05 0.72 11.60
C ALA A 488 -40.27 0.90 10.09
N LEU A 489 -39.22 0.96 9.27
CA LEU A 489 -39.29 1.14 7.81
C LEU A 489 -39.86 -0.11 7.11
N ASN A 490 -40.37 0.08 5.87
CA ASN A 490 -41.07 -0.97 5.15
C ASN A 490 -40.21 -1.77 4.19
N ASN A 491 -39.08 -1.20 3.69
CA ASN A 491 -38.22 -1.83 2.68
C ASN A 491 -36.79 -2.06 3.19
N THR A 492 -36.59 -2.00 4.50
CA THR A 492 -35.34 -2.40 5.16
C THR A 492 -35.31 -3.89 5.44
N ASP A 493 -34.10 -4.43 5.51
CA ASP A 493 -33.87 -5.80 5.95
C ASP A 493 -34.01 -5.91 7.49
N PRO A 494 -34.25 -7.11 8.03
CA PRO A 494 -34.43 -7.29 9.47
C PRO A 494 -33.17 -6.95 10.26
N VAL A 495 -33.38 -6.38 11.44
CA VAL A 495 -32.31 -6.12 12.41
C VAL A 495 -31.99 -7.40 13.14
N THR A 496 -30.81 -7.94 12.92
CA THR A 496 -30.39 -9.24 13.48
C THR A 496 -29.58 -9.10 14.76
N LYS A 497 -28.92 -7.95 14.96
CA LYS A 497 -28.06 -7.72 16.14
C LYS A 497 -27.87 -6.24 16.39
N VAL A 498 -27.84 -5.86 17.67
CA VAL A 498 -27.41 -4.53 18.12
C VAL A 498 -26.42 -4.71 19.25
N THR A 499 -25.29 -4.01 19.19
CA THR A 499 -24.26 -4.08 20.23
C THR A 499 -23.61 -2.73 20.50
N ILE A 500 -23.33 -2.46 21.77
CA ILE A 500 -22.58 -1.28 22.23
C ILE A 500 -21.15 -1.64 22.63
N LEU A 501 -20.71 -2.85 22.29
CA LEU A 501 -19.32 -3.27 22.49
C LEU A 501 -18.45 -2.71 21.37
N PRO A 502 -17.40 -1.93 21.70
CA PRO A 502 -16.55 -1.33 20.68
C PRO A 502 -15.75 -2.39 19.91
N ARG A 503 -15.76 -2.26 18.57
CA ARG A 503 -15.01 -3.10 17.65
C ARG A 503 -14.28 -2.24 16.62
N GLY A 504 -13.03 -2.58 16.34
CA GLY A 504 -12.26 -1.82 15.35
C GLY A 504 -12.25 -0.31 15.65
N ARG A 505 -12.87 0.50 14.79
CA ARG A 505 -13.07 1.94 14.96
C ARG A 505 -14.45 2.31 15.47
N ALA A 506 -15.41 1.39 15.41
CA ALA A 506 -16.78 1.63 15.84
C ALA A 506 -16.93 1.47 17.36
N LEU A 507 -17.74 2.33 17.97
CA LEU A 507 -18.08 2.28 19.39
C LEU A 507 -19.20 1.26 19.67
N GLY A 508 -20.06 1.01 18.70
CA GLY A 508 -21.09 0.00 18.64
C GLY A 508 -21.37 -0.37 17.18
N TYR A 509 -22.33 -1.24 16.93
CA TYR A 509 -22.87 -1.43 15.58
C TYR A 509 -24.26 -2.09 15.61
N THR A 510 -25.05 -1.74 14.61
CA THR A 510 -26.36 -2.32 14.32
C THR A 510 -26.28 -3.14 13.04
N ALA A 511 -26.55 -4.45 13.13
CA ALA A 511 -26.52 -5.34 11.99
C ALA A 511 -27.93 -5.46 11.38
N VAL A 512 -28.05 -4.98 10.15
CA VAL A 512 -29.24 -5.16 9.30
C VAL A 512 -28.80 -6.10 8.17
N MET A 513 -29.42 -7.27 8.07
CA MET A 513 -28.96 -8.30 7.14
C MET A 513 -30.05 -8.68 6.13
N PRO A 514 -29.74 -8.68 4.83
CA PRO A 514 -30.69 -9.13 3.81
C PRO A 514 -31.04 -10.60 4.00
N THR A 515 -32.31 -10.95 3.79
CA THR A 515 -32.79 -12.33 3.83
C THR A 515 -32.53 -13.10 2.53
N SER A 516 -32.20 -12.40 1.45
CA SER A 516 -31.88 -12.97 0.14
C SER A 516 -30.91 -12.05 -0.61
N ASP A 517 -30.14 -12.63 -1.52
CA ASP A 517 -29.27 -11.85 -2.40
C ASP A 517 -30.10 -11.02 -3.39
N ARG A 518 -29.69 -9.77 -3.62
CA ARG A 518 -30.39 -8.80 -4.48
C ARG A 518 -29.42 -8.23 -5.50
N TYR A 519 -29.85 -8.24 -6.75
CA TYR A 519 -29.08 -7.70 -7.89
C TYR A 519 -29.43 -6.22 -8.18
N SER A 520 -30.54 -5.72 -7.60
CA SER A 520 -30.97 -4.34 -7.78
C SER A 520 -31.62 -3.80 -6.52
N GLN A 521 -31.61 -2.48 -6.37
CA GLN A 521 -32.26 -1.77 -5.26
C GLN A 521 -33.30 -0.80 -5.81
N SER A 522 -34.47 -0.79 -5.22
CA SER A 522 -35.51 0.18 -5.57
C SER A 522 -35.21 1.55 -4.96
N ARG A 523 -35.82 2.59 -5.52
CA ARG A 523 -35.76 3.95 -4.97
C ARG A 523 -36.17 3.99 -3.48
N ASN A 524 -37.24 3.27 -3.12
CA ASN A 524 -37.72 3.25 -1.75
C ASN A 524 -36.74 2.54 -0.79
N GLN A 525 -36.05 1.50 -1.24
CA GLN A 525 -34.98 0.86 -0.45
C GLN A 525 -33.83 1.80 -0.20
N LEU A 526 -33.41 2.60 -1.19
CA LEU A 526 -32.34 3.60 -1.02
C LEU A 526 -32.76 4.71 -0.05
N LEU A 527 -34.02 5.17 -0.12
CA LEU A 527 -34.55 6.14 0.84
C LEU A 527 -34.60 5.57 2.26
N ASP A 528 -35.01 4.30 2.41
CA ASP A 528 -35.01 3.63 3.71
C ASP A 528 -33.58 3.49 4.27
N GLN A 529 -32.60 3.17 3.42
CA GLN A 529 -31.18 3.11 3.81
C GLN A 529 -30.67 4.48 4.31
N MET A 530 -31.09 5.56 3.66
CA MET A 530 -30.72 6.91 4.11
C MET A 530 -31.35 7.25 5.45
N ALA A 531 -32.65 6.97 5.62
CA ALA A 531 -33.35 7.20 6.89
C ALA A 531 -32.76 6.35 8.03
N TYR A 532 -32.44 5.08 7.74
CA TYR A 532 -31.70 4.21 8.66
C TYR A 532 -30.33 4.80 9.05
N ALA A 533 -29.55 5.28 8.07
CA ALA A 533 -28.25 5.89 8.35
C ALA A 533 -28.36 7.13 9.23
N MET A 534 -29.42 7.93 9.07
CA MET A 534 -29.67 9.11 9.91
C MET A 534 -30.18 8.78 11.33
N GLY A 535 -30.63 7.54 11.55
CA GLY A 535 -31.30 7.11 12.80
C GLY A 535 -30.48 7.35 14.07
N GLY A 536 -29.17 7.05 14.04
CA GLY A 536 -28.26 7.24 15.18
C GLY A 536 -28.13 8.70 15.59
N ARG A 537 -27.81 9.58 14.63
CA ARG A 537 -27.71 11.02 14.85
C ARG A 537 -29.07 11.61 15.35
N THR A 538 -30.14 11.22 14.72
CA THR A 538 -31.48 11.71 15.07
C THR A 538 -31.85 11.32 16.51
N ALA A 539 -31.50 10.11 16.96
CA ALA A 539 -31.71 9.70 18.35
C ALA A 539 -30.90 10.57 19.33
N GLU A 540 -29.65 10.90 19.01
CA GLU A 540 -28.86 11.82 19.83
C GLU A 540 -29.49 13.22 19.91
N GLU A 541 -29.96 13.77 18.79
CA GLU A 541 -30.59 15.09 18.72
C GLU A 541 -31.89 15.15 19.56
N ILE A 542 -32.72 14.13 19.45
CA ILE A 542 -34.00 14.08 20.19
C ILE A 542 -33.78 13.88 21.70
N VAL A 543 -32.81 13.07 22.08
CA VAL A 543 -32.62 12.64 23.47
C VAL A 543 -31.74 13.58 24.26
N PHE A 544 -30.64 13.99 23.66
CA PHE A 544 -29.60 14.79 24.33
C PHE A 544 -29.60 16.25 23.90
N HIS A 545 -30.26 16.60 22.80
CA HIS A 545 -30.24 17.93 22.17
C HIS A 545 -28.83 18.43 21.80
N ASP A 546 -27.85 17.50 21.75
CA ASP A 546 -26.45 17.77 21.51
C ASP A 546 -25.82 16.55 20.78
N PRO A 547 -25.89 16.51 19.45
CA PRO A 547 -25.39 15.39 18.67
C PRO A 547 -23.86 15.32 18.70
N THR A 548 -23.33 14.11 18.68
CA THR A 548 -21.88 13.87 18.73
C THR A 548 -21.27 13.75 17.34
N THR A 549 -19.93 13.75 17.29
CA THR A 549 -19.17 13.50 16.05
C THR A 549 -19.22 12.04 15.58
N GLY A 550 -19.83 11.15 16.38
CA GLY A 550 -19.92 9.70 16.09
C GLY A 550 -20.68 9.41 14.80
N ALA A 551 -21.66 10.24 14.47
CA ALA A 551 -22.49 10.11 13.27
C ALA A 551 -21.80 10.52 11.93
N SER A 552 -20.52 10.88 11.95
CA SER A 552 -19.82 11.38 10.75
C SER A 552 -19.89 10.41 9.55
N ASN A 553 -19.67 9.12 9.80
CA ASN A 553 -19.72 8.08 8.77
C ASN A 553 -21.16 7.82 8.25
N ASP A 554 -22.16 8.01 9.09
CA ASP A 554 -23.57 7.81 8.72
C ASP A 554 -24.07 8.95 7.85
N ILE A 555 -23.64 10.18 8.14
CA ILE A 555 -23.88 11.35 7.28
C ILE A 555 -23.20 11.16 5.92
N GLU A 556 -21.96 10.68 5.91
CA GLU A 556 -21.24 10.39 4.67
C GLU A 556 -21.99 9.35 3.83
N LYS A 557 -22.43 8.24 4.42
CA LYS A 557 -23.23 7.21 3.74
C LYS A 557 -24.52 7.75 3.17
N ALA A 558 -25.31 8.49 3.98
CA ALA A 558 -26.56 9.08 3.53
C ALA A 558 -26.33 10.05 2.36
N THR A 559 -25.31 10.89 2.45
CA THR A 559 -24.95 11.84 1.38
C THR A 559 -24.53 11.13 0.10
N ASN A 560 -23.72 10.08 0.20
CA ASN A 560 -23.26 9.31 -0.96
C ASN A 560 -24.43 8.59 -1.66
N ILE A 561 -25.35 7.99 -0.89
CA ILE A 561 -26.57 7.38 -1.43
C ILE A 561 -27.40 8.44 -2.17
N ALA A 562 -27.67 9.59 -1.54
CA ALA A 562 -28.43 10.68 -2.15
C ALA A 562 -27.79 11.15 -3.45
N ARG A 563 -26.48 11.34 -3.45
CA ARG A 563 -25.71 11.77 -4.62
C ARG A 563 -25.80 10.77 -5.78
N THR A 564 -25.58 9.47 -5.48
CA THR A 564 -25.72 8.39 -6.46
C THR A 564 -27.14 8.31 -7.03
N MET A 565 -28.16 8.46 -6.20
CA MET A 565 -29.57 8.50 -6.63
C MET A 565 -29.82 9.61 -7.65
N VAL A 566 -29.25 10.80 -7.45
CA VAL A 566 -29.43 11.97 -8.30
C VAL A 566 -28.57 11.89 -9.56
N ILE A 567 -27.28 11.59 -9.41
CA ILE A 567 -26.30 11.69 -10.51
C ILE A 567 -26.30 10.45 -11.42
N GLU A 568 -26.41 9.25 -10.83
CA GLU A 568 -26.27 8.00 -11.58
C GLU A 568 -27.62 7.36 -11.95
N TYR A 569 -28.56 7.32 -11.00
CA TYR A 569 -29.82 6.60 -11.21
C TYR A 569 -30.95 7.49 -11.74
N GLY A 570 -30.74 8.82 -11.77
CA GLY A 570 -31.74 9.75 -12.27
C GLY A 570 -33.03 9.77 -11.42
N PHE A 571 -32.94 9.55 -10.10
CA PHE A 571 -34.06 9.58 -9.18
C PHE A 571 -34.36 10.98 -8.65
N SER A 572 -34.38 11.97 -9.55
CA SER A 572 -34.73 13.36 -9.27
C SER A 572 -35.86 13.83 -10.17
N ASP A 573 -36.84 14.53 -9.60
CA ASP A 573 -37.95 15.11 -10.34
C ASP A 573 -37.52 16.29 -11.23
N LYS A 574 -36.48 17.04 -10.79
CA LYS A 574 -35.97 18.23 -11.49
C LYS A 574 -34.98 17.88 -12.61
N LEU A 575 -34.13 16.88 -12.36
CA LEU A 575 -33.05 16.50 -13.30
C LEU A 575 -33.45 15.39 -14.26
N GLY A 576 -34.53 14.65 -13.98
CA GLY A 576 -35.04 13.57 -14.77
C GLY A 576 -34.11 12.34 -14.84
N ALA A 577 -34.47 11.39 -15.71
CA ALA A 577 -33.74 10.13 -15.88
C ALA A 577 -32.51 10.33 -16.78
N ILE A 578 -31.54 11.07 -16.31
CA ILE A 578 -30.26 11.38 -16.98
C ILE A 578 -29.10 11.00 -16.07
N LYS A 579 -28.10 10.30 -16.61
CA LYS A 579 -26.83 10.05 -15.92
C LYS A 579 -25.90 11.23 -16.12
N TRP A 580 -25.71 12.03 -15.09
CA TRP A 580 -24.88 13.23 -15.12
C TRP A 580 -23.38 12.96 -14.89
N GLY A 581 -23.02 11.82 -14.32
CA GLY A 581 -21.65 11.42 -14.04
C GLY A 581 -21.60 10.17 -13.17
N SER A 582 -20.44 9.86 -12.63
CA SER A 582 -20.25 8.87 -11.55
C SER A 582 -19.49 9.54 -10.41
N ASP A 583 -19.60 9.02 -9.18
CA ASP A 583 -18.81 9.51 -8.04
C ASP A 583 -17.31 9.37 -8.29
N ASP A 584 -16.88 8.38 -9.08
CA ASP A 584 -15.49 8.19 -9.49
C ASP A 584 -14.94 9.34 -10.34
N ASP A 585 -15.81 10.07 -11.06
CA ASP A 585 -15.40 11.25 -11.82
C ASP A 585 -14.95 12.42 -10.90
N GLN A 586 -15.28 12.40 -9.60
CA GLN A 586 -14.90 13.45 -8.63
C GLN A 586 -13.63 13.10 -7.85
N THR A 587 -13.29 11.82 -7.69
CA THR A 587 -12.09 11.39 -6.98
C THR A 587 -10.80 11.61 -7.76
N THR A 588 -10.90 11.92 -9.06
CA THR A 588 -9.73 12.25 -9.91
C THR A 588 -9.29 13.72 -9.81
N VAL A 589 -9.53 14.37 -8.67
CA VAL A 589 -9.08 15.76 -8.38
C VAL A 589 -7.54 15.90 -8.36
N MET A 590 -6.78 14.81 -8.36
CA MET A 590 -5.32 14.88 -8.48
C MET A 590 -4.82 15.20 -9.91
N ASP A 591 -5.67 15.09 -10.93
CA ASP A 591 -5.31 15.43 -12.32
C ASP A 591 -5.84 16.80 -12.79
N GLY A 592 -6.30 17.63 -11.90
CA GLY A 592 -6.46 19.11 -12.02
C GLY A 592 -7.14 19.69 -13.26
N LEU A 593 -7.63 18.91 -14.23
CA LEU A 593 -7.98 19.37 -15.57
C LEU A 593 -9.18 18.65 -16.24
N GLN A 594 -9.94 17.81 -15.53
CA GLN A 594 -11.20 17.34 -16.14
C GLN A 594 -12.33 18.30 -15.75
N PRO A 595 -12.87 19.08 -16.70
CA PRO A 595 -14.05 19.90 -16.45
C PRO A 595 -15.25 19.01 -16.11
N ARG A 596 -16.05 19.44 -15.13
CA ARG A 596 -17.32 18.80 -14.83
C ARG A 596 -18.12 18.59 -16.13
N LYS A 597 -18.74 17.42 -16.27
CA LYS A 597 -19.54 17.07 -17.47
C LYS A 597 -20.86 17.85 -17.57
N TYR A 598 -21.16 18.70 -16.60
CA TYR A 598 -22.39 19.49 -16.51
C TYR A 598 -22.11 20.93 -16.08
N SER A 599 -23.06 21.83 -16.38
CA SER A 599 -22.95 23.26 -16.07
C SER A 599 -23.06 23.54 -14.58
N ASP A 600 -22.59 24.73 -14.14
CA ASP A 600 -22.71 25.18 -12.74
C ASP A 600 -24.17 25.25 -12.30
N ARG A 601 -25.09 25.62 -13.19
CA ARG A 601 -26.53 25.59 -12.90
C ARG A 601 -27.05 24.17 -12.61
N THR A 602 -26.56 23.18 -13.32
CA THR A 602 -26.92 21.78 -13.07
C THR A 602 -26.32 21.32 -11.76
N ALA A 603 -25.09 21.75 -11.42
CA ALA A 603 -24.45 21.46 -10.14
C ALA A 603 -25.29 21.99 -8.96
N GLU A 604 -25.75 23.24 -9.04
CA GLU A 604 -26.63 23.85 -8.03
C GLU A 604 -27.93 23.01 -7.81
N VAL A 605 -28.56 22.57 -8.91
CA VAL A 605 -29.75 21.71 -8.80
C VAL A 605 -29.42 20.33 -8.23
N ILE A 606 -28.25 19.76 -8.52
CA ILE A 606 -27.81 18.51 -7.92
C ILE A 606 -27.65 18.68 -6.41
N ASP A 607 -26.97 19.74 -5.97
CA ASP A 607 -26.75 20.03 -4.56
C ASP A 607 -28.08 20.24 -3.80
N ASP A 608 -29.05 20.97 -4.40
CA ASP A 608 -30.38 21.14 -3.86
C ASP A 608 -31.14 19.82 -3.71
N GLU A 609 -31.11 18.95 -4.73
CA GLU A 609 -31.80 17.66 -4.69
C GLU A 609 -31.17 16.69 -3.69
N VAL A 610 -29.82 16.69 -3.56
CA VAL A 610 -29.11 15.91 -2.54
C VAL A 610 -29.50 16.39 -1.15
N LEU A 611 -29.46 17.71 -0.89
CA LEU A 611 -29.88 18.28 0.38
C LEU A 611 -31.33 17.88 0.72
N LYS A 612 -32.25 18.03 -0.24
CA LYS A 612 -33.66 17.66 -0.07
C LYS A 612 -33.84 16.19 0.30
N LEU A 613 -33.10 15.28 -0.33
CA LEU A 613 -33.17 13.84 -0.02
C LEU A 613 -32.66 13.52 1.37
N VAL A 614 -31.52 14.09 1.79
CA VAL A 614 -30.95 13.89 3.13
C VAL A 614 -31.86 14.46 4.21
N GLU A 615 -32.39 15.68 4.02
CA GLU A 615 -33.33 16.30 4.97
C GLU A 615 -34.65 15.51 5.06
N THR A 616 -35.14 14.98 3.94
CA THR A 616 -36.32 14.10 3.96
C THR A 616 -36.07 12.85 4.78
N ALA A 617 -34.94 12.20 4.58
CA ALA A 617 -34.53 11.00 5.32
C ALA A 617 -34.35 11.30 6.84
N HIS A 618 -33.76 12.45 7.17
CA HIS A 618 -33.60 12.91 8.55
C HIS A 618 -34.96 13.16 9.23
N THR A 619 -35.88 13.85 8.54
CA THR A 619 -37.23 14.12 9.03
C THR A 619 -38.02 12.82 9.23
N GLU A 620 -37.87 11.85 8.32
CA GLU A 620 -38.52 10.54 8.43
C GLU A 620 -37.99 9.77 9.66
N ALA A 621 -36.67 9.73 9.87
CA ALA A 621 -36.04 9.15 11.06
C ALA A 621 -36.52 9.84 12.32
N TRP A 622 -36.63 11.17 12.31
CA TRP A 622 -37.14 11.98 13.43
C TRP A 622 -38.59 11.59 13.82
N THR A 623 -39.45 11.48 12.82
CA THR A 623 -40.87 11.10 13.04
C THR A 623 -40.94 9.68 13.60
N ILE A 624 -40.21 8.73 13.05
CA ILE A 624 -40.20 7.35 13.52
C ILE A 624 -39.75 7.25 14.98
N ILE A 625 -38.68 7.96 15.34
CA ILE A 625 -38.13 7.91 16.70
C ILE A 625 -39.11 8.54 17.71
N ASN A 626 -39.70 9.69 17.37
CA ASN A 626 -40.69 10.31 18.24
C ASN A 626 -41.93 9.43 18.46
N ASP A 627 -42.44 8.82 17.40
CA ASP A 627 -43.60 7.96 17.44
C ASP A 627 -43.38 6.66 18.25
N ASN A 628 -42.09 6.24 18.35
CA ASN A 628 -41.68 4.99 19.01
C ASN A 628 -40.71 5.22 20.19
N ARG A 629 -40.72 6.39 20.81
CA ARG A 629 -39.73 6.78 21.83
C ARG A 629 -39.67 5.80 23.02
N GLU A 630 -40.80 5.28 23.50
CA GLU A 630 -40.83 4.32 24.60
C GLU A 630 -40.11 3.00 24.25
N ILE A 631 -40.21 2.57 22.98
CA ILE A 631 -39.54 1.37 22.47
C ILE A 631 -38.05 1.60 22.42
N LEU A 632 -37.60 2.80 21.98
CA LEU A 632 -36.18 3.18 21.99
C LEU A 632 -35.63 3.14 23.42
N ASP A 633 -36.33 3.72 24.38
CA ASP A 633 -35.90 3.75 25.78
C ASP A 633 -35.80 2.33 26.38
N GLU A 634 -36.73 1.42 26.02
CA GLU A 634 -36.65 0.01 26.43
C GLU A 634 -35.46 -0.73 25.79
N LEU A 635 -35.26 -0.51 24.49
CA LEU A 635 -34.10 -1.07 23.77
C LEU A 635 -32.78 -0.65 24.44
N VAL A 636 -32.65 0.64 24.74
CA VAL A 636 -31.47 1.20 25.41
C VAL A 636 -31.27 0.63 26.81
N ARG A 637 -32.34 0.49 27.59
CA ARG A 637 -32.25 -0.15 28.91
C ARG A 637 -31.70 -1.57 28.84
N GLN A 638 -32.17 -2.35 27.88
CA GLN A 638 -31.66 -3.71 27.68
C GLN A 638 -30.24 -3.74 27.16
N LEU A 639 -29.87 -2.83 26.23
CA LEU A 639 -28.50 -2.71 25.75
C LEU A 639 -27.51 -2.34 26.86
N LEU A 640 -27.85 -1.42 27.75
CA LEU A 640 -27.00 -1.04 28.87
C LEU A 640 -26.78 -2.19 29.88
N VAL A 641 -27.68 -3.17 29.94
CA VAL A 641 -27.56 -4.33 30.83
C VAL A 641 -26.84 -5.51 30.15
N LYS A 642 -27.21 -5.80 28.90
CA LYS A 642 -26.75 -7.00 28.17
C LYS A 642 -25.61 -6.72 27.24
N GLU A 643 -25.30 -5.46 26.92
CA GLU A 643 -24.29 -4.96 25.96
C GLU A 643 -24.52 -5.40 24.52
N THR A 644 -25.24 -6.49 24.28
CA THR A 644 -25.57 -7.03 22.95
C THR A 644 -26.96 -7.67 23.00
N LEU A 645 -27.77 -7.38 22.00
CA LEU A 645 -29.08 -8.00 21.78
C LEU A 645 -29.09 -8.78 20.48
N ASN A 646 -29.67 -9.96 20.51
CA ASN A 646 -29.83 -10.85 19.35
C ASN A 646 -31.21 -10.67 18.70
N GLU A 647 -31.37 -11.31 17.52
CA GLU A 647 -32.60 -11.21 16.72
C GLU A 647 -33.89 -11.52 17.50
N LYS A 648 -33.89 -12.58 18.35
CA LYS A 648 -35.08 -12.98 19.14
C LYS A 648 -35.44 -11.93 20.18
N GLU A 649 -34.45 -11.36 20.84
CA GLU A 649 -34.65 -10.30 21.84
C GLU A 649 -35.14 -9.02 21.18
N LEU A 650 -34.56 -8.66 20.02
CA LEU A 650 -34.94 -7.52 19.21
C LEU A 650 -36.38 -7.65 18.69
N ALA A 651 -36.76 -8.83 18.17
CA ALA A 651 -38.12 -9.10 17.72
C ALA A 651 -39.15 -8.91 18.84
N ALA A 652 -38.84 -9.31 20.09
CA ALA A 652 -39.72 -9.10 21.24
C ALA A 652 -39.86 -7.63 21.60
N ILE A 653 -38.76 -6.85 21.53
CA ILE A 653 -38.76 -5.40 21.82
C ILE A 653 -39.54 -4.64 20.75
N PHE A 654 -39.36 -4.99 19.48
CA PHE A 654 -40.00 -4.32 18.35
C PHE A 654 -41.44 -4.78 18.05
N ALA A 655 -41.96 -5.79 18.76
CA ALA A 655 -43.35 -6.25 18.55
C ALA A 655 -44.40 -5.13 18.57
N PRO A 656 -44.34 -4.13 19.48
CA PRO A 656 -45.30 -3.02 19.50
C PRO A 656 -44.96 -1.85 18.57
N ILE A 657 -43.98 -1.96 17.69
CA ILE A 657 -43.46 -0.84 16.89
C ILE A 657 -44.51 -0.28 15.92
N LYS A 658 -44.67 1.03 15.93
CA LYS A 658 -45.47 1.72 14.93
C LYS A 658 -44.67 1.86 13.64
N LYS A 659 -45.14 1.17 12.60
CA LYS A 659 -44.48 1.21 11.27
C LYS A 659 -44.63 2.59 10.61
N ALA A 660 -43.64 2.95 9.83
CA ALA A 660 -43.67 4.14 9.00
C ALA A 660 -44.80 4.02 7.92
N PRO A 661 -45.43 5.12 7.54
CA PRO A 661 -46.44 5.10 6.47
C PRO A 661 -45.80 4.69 5.16
N VAL A 662 -46.58 4.00 4.32
CA VAL A 662 -46.16 3.66 2.95
C VAL A 662 -46.00 4.95 2.16
N ARG A 663 -44.84 5.11 1.50
CA ARG A 663 -44.57 6.28 0.67
C ARG A 663 -45.53 6.33 -0.51
N PRO A 664 -45.92 7.55 -0.97
CA PRO A 664 -46.75 7.71 -2.16
C PRO A 664 -46.00 7.23 -3.42
N VAL A 665 -46.77 6.88 -4.43
CA VAL A 665 -46.23 6.49 -5.74
C VAL A 665 -45.37 7.62 -6.33
N TRP A 666 -44.16 7.29 -6.78
CA TRP A 666 -43.26 8.24 -7.42
C TRP A 666 -43.32 8.09 -8.94
N LEU A 667 -43.79 9.10 -9.63
CA LEU A 667 -43.94 9.11 -11.07
C LEU A 667 -42.78 9.79 -11.83
N SER A 668 -41.75 10.24 -11.09
CA SER A 668 -40.60 11.00 -11.61
C SER A 668 -40.94 12.31 -12.35
N ASN A 669 -42.23 12.63 -12.56
CA ASN A 669 -42.70 13.89 -13.14
C ASN A 669 -44.24 13.95 -12.98
N ASP A 670 -44.79 15.07 -12.51
CA ASP A 670 -46.22 15.30 -12.31
C ASP A 670 -47.08 15.20 -13.59
N ARG A 671 -46.43 15.24 -14.74
CA ARG A 671 -47.13 15.11 -16.06
C ARG A 671 -47.39 13.66 -16.48
N ARG A 672 -46.88 12.66 -15.70
CA ARG A 672 -47.04 11.25 -16.03
C ARG A 672 -48.24 10.68 -15.29
N PRO A 673 -49.18 10.06 -16.02
CA PRO A 673 -50.33 9.43 -15.38
C PRO A 673 -49.86 8.16 -14.64
N ASP A 674 -50.52 7.88 -13.52
CA ASP A 674 -50.36 6.59 -12.82
C ASP A 674 -51.06 5.48 -13.62
N SER A 675 -50.64 4.24 -13.39
CA SER A 675 -51.22 3.08 -14.02
C SER A 675 -52.08 2.31 -13.04
N ASP A 676 -53.36 2.16 -13.31
CA ASP A 676 -54.32 1.42 -12.48
C ASP A 676 -54.16 -0.09 -12.63
N LYS A 677 -53.29 -0.59 -13.50
CA LYS A 677 -53.09 -2.02 -13.73
C LYS A 677 -52.03 -2.57 -12.81
N PRO A 678 -52.36 -3.58 -12.01
CA PRO A 678 -51.37 -4.26 -11.18
C PRO A 678 -50.35 -5.01 -12.05
N PRO A 679 -49.13 -5.31 -11.55
CA PRO A 679 -48.18 -6.16 -12.25
C PRO A 679 -48.76 -7.56 -12.44
N VAL A 680 -48.28 -8.27 -13.48
CA VAL A 680 -48.65 -9.67 -13.74
C VAL A 680 -48.23 -10.54 -12.59
N GLU A 681 -49.10 -11.44 -12.17
CA GLU A 681 -48.81 -12.39 -11.10
C GLU A 681 -47.69 -13.36 -11.51
N ILE A 682 -46.80 -13.67 -10.56
CA ILE A 682 -45.74 -14.65 -10.79
C ILE A 682 -46.37 -16.05 -10.94
N PRO A 683 -46.09 -16.78 -12.04
CA PRO A 683 -46.63 -18.12 -12.26
C PRO A 683 -46.27 -19.08 -11.12
N GLU A 684 -47.21 -19.90 -10.68
CA GLU A 684 -47.02 -20.89 -9.61
C GLU A 684 -45.86 -21.88 -9.93
N SER A 685 -45.64 -22.19 -11.21
CA SER A 685 -44.51 -23.00 -11.64
C SER A 685 -43.17 -22.41 -11.26
N LEU A 686 -43.07 -21.10 -11.34
CA LEU A 686 -41.83 -20.35 -11.00
C LEU A 686 -41.67 -20.23 -9.49
N LYS A 687 -42.72 -19.98 -8.73
CA LYS A 687 -42.70 -20.00 -7.26
C LYS A 687 -42.20 -21.35 -6.70
N ARG A 688 -42.64 -22.46 -7.30
CA ARG A 688 -42.21 -23.81 -6.92
C ARG A 688 -40.74 -24.10 -7.26
N SER A 689 -40.24 -23.59 -8.40
CA SER A 689 -38.85 -23.82 -8.81
C SER A 689 -37.85 -23.07 -7.89
N VAL A 690 -38.27 -21.97 -7.25
CA VAL A 690 -37.47 -21.18 -6.33
C VAL A 690 -37.69 -21.56 -4.85
N GLY A 691 -38.45 -22.62 -4.58
CA GLY A 691 -38.68 -23.13 -3.21
C GLY A 691 -39.56 -22.25 -2.32
N MET A 692 -40.25 -21.25 -2.89
CA MET A 692 -41.27 -20.48 -2.17
C MET A 692 -42.48 -21.39 -1.88
N LYS A 693 -42.76 -21.62 -0.60
CA LYS A 693 -44.03 -22.28 -0.18
C LYS A 693 -45.17 -21.38 -0.62
N SER A 694 -46.16 -21.96 -1.28
CA SER A 694 -47.46 -21.32 -1.49
C SER A 694 -48.04 -20.89 -0.12
N GLU A 695 -48.26 -19.60 0.07
CA GLU A 695 -49.12 -19.13 1.16
C GLU A 695 -50.52 -19.73 0.92
N GLU A 696 -50.92 -20.72 1.73
CA GLU A 696 -52.29 -21.16 1.91
C GLU A 696 -53.00 -20.29 2.95
#